data_40d9ae7a81a3b66961d9397ca5b8f417
#
_entry.id   40d9ae7a81a3b66961d9397ca5b8f417
#
_cell.length_a   1.000
_cell.length_b   1.000
_cell.length_c   1.000
_cell.angle_alpha   90.00
_cell.angle_beta   90.00
_cell.angle_gamma   90.00
#
_symmetry.space_group_name_H-M   'P 1'
#
loop_
_entity.id
_entity.type
_entity.pdbx_description
1 polymer ?
#
loop_
_entity_poly.entity_id
_entity_poly.type
_entity_poly.pdbx_seq_one_letter_code
_entity_poly.pdbx_strand_id
1 'polypeptide(L)'
;MTFPTPPFAQNRPLDVICIGRVAVDLYAQQIGARLEDASSFAKYLGGSSGNIAFGCARLGLKSAMLSRVGHDHMGRFVRETLAREGCDTSRLRTDPERLTALVLLGLKDRDTFPLVFHRENCADMALDEDDFDEAFIASSKALLITGTHFSTEQVMRASRRALDYARRNQVRTVLDIDYRPVLWGLTGKADGETRFIANEGVTAHLQRILPLFDLVIGTEEEFRIAGGKDALPDALAMVRAVTSATLIVKRGPLGCSIVDGDVPAALGALPIIGGVEVDVMNVLGAGDAFASGFLSQWLRGRPFADAARAANACGALVVSRHGCSPAMPTPAELAYFLAEARRDPARMRRPDLDPTLARLHRVTPARTPRDEVLGFAFDHRNQFFELARQTGASVARIDALKRLFVEAVAQTEAQLGLAGRIGVLIDDRYGQDALNDATGRGWWIGRPVELPGSLPLEFDHGRSIGTTLVSWPQEHVAKCLVQYHPDEAAEPRIEQETQLRALYDAVQASGHELLLEVIPPHRADLPQAADTVYRALKRLYNLGIHPEWWKLAPLDAAQWQAIDALIAERDPYCRGVVLLGLSAPVGELADGFRAAAASATCRGFTVGRTIFHEPSRAWLAGEIDDAGLIARVRQTFETLIDAWRAASADARAHGRHAAAPRVAA
;
A
#
# COMPACT_ATOMS: atom_id res chain seq x y z
N MET A 1 23.60 -8.53 -27.92
CA MET A 1 24.41 -7.31 -27.80
C MET A 1 24.35 -6.86 -26.36
N THR A 2 25.46 -6.69 -25.67
CA THR A 2 25.53 -6.13 -24.31
C THR A 2 25.83 -4.64 -24.46
N PHE A 3 24.82 -3.82 -24.34
CA PHE A 3 25.01 -2.38 -24.26
C PHE A 3 25.60 -2.04 -22.87
N PRO A 4 26.76 -1.39 -22.79
CA PRO A 4 27.37 -1.04 -21.53
C PRO A 4 26.49 0.02 -20.83
N THR A 5 26.09 -0.26 -19.59
CA THR A 5 25.43 0.76 -18.76
C THR A 5 26.44 1.87 -18.46
N PRO A 6 26.11 3.15 -18.73
CA PRO A 6 27.01 4.24 -18.41
C PRO A 6 27.25 4.31 -16.89
N PRO A 7 28.45 4.70 -16.45
CA PRO A 7 28.73 4.82 -15.03
C PRO A 7 27.86 5.90 -14.39
N PHE A 8 27.34 5.60 -13.20
CA PHE A 8 26.62 6.57 -12.37
C PHE A 8 27.58 7.21 -11.36
N ALA A 9 27.31 8.44 -11.01
CA ALA A 9 28.02 9.10 -9.92
C ALA A 9 27.83 8.30 -8.62
N GLN A 10 28.93 8.01 -7.94
CA GLN A 10 28.94 7.21 -6.70
C GLN A 10 28.53 8.04 -5.49
N ASN A 11 28.10 7.36 -4.42
CA ASN A 11 27.76 7.97 -3.13
C ASN A 11 26.62 8.99 -3.17
N ARG A 12 25.64 8.82 -4.07
CA ARG A 12 24.42 9.63 -4.12
C ARG A 12 23.37 9.05 -3.19
N PRO A 13 22.78 9.86 -2.29
CA PRO A 13 21.74 9.39 -1.36
C PRO A 13 20.44 8.99 -2.07
N LEU A 14 20.14 9.59 -3.24
CA LEU A 14 19.00 9.28 -4.06
C LEU A 14 19.43 8.52 -5.33
N ASP A 15 18.59 7.60 -5.79
CA ASP A 15 18.76 6.94 -7.08
C ASP A 15 18.14 7.76 -8.21
N VAL A 16 16.94 8.33 -7.99
CA VAL A 16 16.24 9.11 -9.01
C VAL A 16 15.40 10.23 -8.38
N ILE A 17 15.44 11.41 -9.00
CA ILE A 17 14.48 12.50 -8.78
C ILE A 17 13.54 12.51 -9.97
N CYS A 18 12.23 12.53 -9.74
CA CYS A 18 11.20 12.63 -10.77
C CYS A 18 10.57 14.02 -10.73
N ILE A 19 10.65 14.74 -11.85
CA ILE A 19 9.98 16.02 -12.08
C ILE A 19 8.79 15.81 -13.00
N GLY A 20 7.63 16.32 -12.61
CA GLY A 20 6.50 16.28 -13.50
C GLY A 20 5.16 16.30 -12.78
N ARG A 21 4.16 15.77 -13.48
CA ARG A 21 2.78 15.75 -13.01
C ARG A 21 2.62 14.84 -11.79
N VAL A 22 1.86 15.36 -10.82
CA VAL A 22 1.35 14.61 -9.70
C VAL A 22 -0.12 14.99 -9.47
N ALA A 23 -0.98 14.01 -9.28
CA ALA A 23 -2.42 14.20 -9.23
C ALA A 23 -3.08 13.16 -8.33
N VAL A 24 -4.40 13.30 -8.17
CA VAL A 24 -5.26 12.23 -7.69
C VAL A 24 -6.08 11.70 -8.86
N ASP A 25 -6.03 10.41 -9.08
CA ASP A 25 -6.85 9.72 -10.06
C ASP A 25 -8.04 9.06 -9.37
N LEU A 26 -9.24 9.32 -9.87
CA LEU A 26 -10.50 8.74 -9.43
C LEU A 26 -10.95 7.72 -10.48
N TYR A 27 -10.68 6.45 -10.23
CA TYR A 27 -11.05 5.34 -11.11
C TYR A 27 -12.45 4.84 -10.79
N ALA A 28 -13.35 4.80 -11.78
CA ALA A 28 -14.65 4.17 -11.64
C ALA A 28 -14.50 2.71 -11.23
N GLN A 29 -15.27 2.28 -10.22
CA GLN A 29 -15.26 0.90 -9.75
C GLN A 29 -16.15 -0.02 -10.54
N GLN A 30 -17.13 0.52 -11.30
CA GLN A 30 -18.00 -0.21 -12.19
C GLN A 30 -17.33 -0.39 -13.55
N ILE A 31 -16.55 -1.47 -13.72
CA ILE A 31 -15.90 -1.82 -14.99
C ILE A 31 -16.97 -2.16 -16.03
N GLY A 32 -16.83 -1.62 -17.23
CA GLY A 32 -17.81 -1.79 -18.33
C GLY A 32 -18.92 -0.73 -18.35
N ALA A 33 -19.09 0.08 -17.29
CA ALA A 33 -20.02 1.19 -17.29
C ALA A 33 -19.46 2.40 -18.10
N ARG A 34 -20.38 3.25 -18.62
CA ARG A 34 -19.99 4.58 -19.07
C ARG A 34 -19.58 5.41 -17.84
N LEU A 35 -18.74 6.43 -18.03
CA LEU A 35 -18.30 7.27 -16.92
C LEU A 35 -19.48 7.98 -16.24
N GLU A 36 -20.49 8.38 -17.01
CA GLU A 36 -21.72 9.03 -16.52
C GLU A 36 -22.56 8.11 -15.63
N ASP A 37 -22.43 6.79 -15.77
CA ASP A 37 -23.19 5.78 -15.01
C ASP A 37 -22.38 5.22 -13.83
N ALA A 38 -21.13 5.69 -13.63
CA ALA A 38 -20.30 5.28 -12.52
C ALA A 38 -20.83 5.84 -11.19
N SER A 39 -21.16 4.96 -10.26
CA SER A 39 -21.74 5.33 -8.95
C SER A 39 -20.70 5.45 -7.84
N SER A 40 -19.49 4.93 -8.04
CA SER A 40 -18.40 4.99 -7.05
C SER A 40 -17.03 4.99 -7.72
N PHE A 41 -16.05 5.58 -7.00
CA PHE A 41 -14.69 5.76 -7.48
C PHE A 41 -13.68 5.34 -6.43
N ALA A 42 -12.65 4.61 -6.86
CA ALA A 42 -11.46 4.37 -6.07
C ALA A 42 -10.45 5.51 -6.28
N LYS A 43 -9.88 6.01 -5.18
CA LYS A 43 -8.94 7.12 -5.17
C LYS A 43 -7.51 6.60 -5.17
N TYR A 44 -6.70 7.00 -6.15
CA TYR A 44 -5.32 6.60 -6.29
C TYR A 44 -4.39 7.81 -6.52
N LEU A 45 -3.10 7.61 -6.24
CA LEU A 45 -2.07 8.52 -6.73
C LEU A 45 -2.03 8.44 -8.27
N GLY A 46 -1.96 9.57 -8.92
CA GLY A 46 -1.88 9.73 -10.36
C GLY A 46 -0.84 10.76 -10.79
N GLY A 47 -0.82 11.03 -12.10
CA GLY A 47 0.21 11.82 -12.74
C GLY A 47 1.46 10.99 -13.06
N SER A 48 1.95 11.07 -14.31
CA SER A 48 3.00 10.15 -14.80
C SER A 48 4.26 10.19 -13.93
N SER A 49 4.78 11.36 -13.59
CA SER A 49 5.98 11.46 -12.74
C SER A 49 5.73 10.98 -11.31
N GLY A 50 4.52 11.27 -10.77
CA GLY A 50 4.09 10.74 -9.47
C GLY A 50 4.06 9.22 -9.46
N ASN A 51 3.47 8.61 -10.50
CA ASN A 51 3.43 7.17 -10.67
C ASN A 51 4.83 6.55 -10.82
N ILE A 52 5.71 7.19 -11.60
CA ILE A 52 7.09 6.71 -11.78
C ILE A 52 7.88 6.81 -10.46
N ALA A 53 7.78 7.92 -9.73
CA ALA A 53 8.44 8.07 -8.43
C ALA A 53 7.97 7.02 -7.43
N PHE A 54 6.67 6.78 -7.37
CA PHE A 54 6.04 5.74 -6.56
C PHE A 54 6.50 4.33 -6.96
N GLY A 55 6.47 4.01 -8.26
CA GLY A 55 6.88 2.69 -8.77
C GLY A 55 8.37 2.43 -8.54
N CYS A 56 9.24 3.45 -8.70
CA CYS A 56 10.66 3.36 -8.37
C CYS A 56 10.87 3.06 -6.87
N ALA A 57 10.16 3.77 -5.98
CA ALA A 57 10.22 3.50 -4.54
C ALA A 57 9.75 2.08 -4.23
N ARG A 58 8.62 1.65 -4.78
CA ARG A 58 8.05 0.30 -4.60
C ARG A 58 9.00 -0.80 -5.07
N LEU A 59 9.75 -0.54 -6.13
CA LEU A 59 10.79 -1.45 -6.63
C LEU A 59 12.13 -1.32 -5.88
N GLY A 60 12.16 -0.59 -4.77
CA GLY A 60 13.29 -0.49 -3.84
C GLY A 60 14.38 0.49 -4.27
N LEU A 61 14.08 1.48 -5.12
CA LEU A 61 14.96 2.61 -5.38
C LEU A 61 14.70 3.73 -4.35
N LYS A 62 15.71 4.50 -4.03
CA LYS A 62 15.58 5.75 -3.29
C LYS A 62 15.12 6.85 -4.23
N SER A 63 13.81 6.96 -4.45
CA SER A 63 13.23 7.97 -5.33
C SER A 63 12.84 9.25 -4.58
N ALA A 64 12.76 10.36 -5.28
CA ALA A 64 12.23 11.63 -4.79
C ALA A 64 11.26 12.24 -5.79
N MET A 65 10.22 12.92 -5.27
CA MET A 65 9.25 13.67 -6.08
C MET A 65 9.52 15.17 -5.97
N LEU A 66 9.82 15.82 -7.08
CA LEU A 66 9.95 17.26 -7.20
C LEU A 66 8.76 17.81 -7.98
N SER A 67 7.82 18.42 -7.29
CA SER A 67 6.57 18.98 -7.84
C SER A 67 5.87 19.85 -6.81
N ARG A 68 4.64 20.27 -7.11
CA ARG A 68 3.75 20.97 -6.16
C ARG A 68 2.42 20.24 -6.01
N VAL A 69 1.85 20.33 -4.82
CA VAL A 69 0.47 19.91 -4.49
C VAL A 69 -0.25 21.06 -3.80
N GLY A 70 -1.57 21.10 -3.86
CA GLY A 70 -2.37 22.13 -3.18
C GLY A 70 -2.35 21.97 -1.65
N HIS A 71 -2.69 23.05 -0.96
CA HIS A 71 -2.96 23.06 0.48
C HIS A 71 -4.35 22.47 0.78
N ASP A 72 -4.63 21.30 0.26
CA ASP A 72 -5.92 20.61 0.34
C ASP A 72 -5.78 19.15 0.77
N HIS A 73 -6.92 18.47 0.97
CA HIS A 73 -6.95 17.06 1.39
C HIS A 73 -6.34 16.11 0.35
N MET A 74 -6.44 16.44 -0.93
CA MET A 74 -5.88 15.63 -2.03
C MET A 74 -4.36 15.79 -2.08
N GLY A 75 -3.84 17.00 -1.81
CA GLY A 75 -2.40 17.23 -1.68
C GLY A 75 -1.77 16.49 -0.51
N ARG A 76 -2.46 16.43 0.64
CA ARG A 76 -2.03 15.60 1.77
C ARG A 76 -2.03 14.11 1.40
N PHE A 77 -3.10 13.62 0.77
CA PHE A 77 -3.18 12.23 0.32
C PHE A 77 -2.01 11.85 -0.62
N VAL A 78 -1.69 12.70 -1.59
CA VAL A 78 -0.56 12.49 -2.52
C VAL A 78 0.75 12.38 -1.75
N ARG A 79 1.02 13.34 -0.85
CA ARG A 79 2.25 13.38 -0.04
C ARG A 79 2.39 12.14 0.84
N GLU A 80 1.34 11.78 1.57
CA GLU A 80 1.32 10.64 2.48
C GLU A 80 1.47 9.31 1.73
N THR A 81 0.85 9.20 0.53
CA THR A 81 0.95 8.00 -0.30
C THR A 81 2.38 7.80 -0.81
N LEU A 82 3.03 8.84 -1.31
CA LEU A 82 4.43 8.79 -1.74
C LEU A 82 5.38 8.50 -0.56
N ALA A 83 5.20 9.20 0.56
CA ALA A 83 6.03 9.02 1.75
C ALA A 83 5.89 7.60 2.35
N ARG A 84 4.68 7.03 2.36
CA ARG A 84 4.43 5.66 2.83
C ARG A 84 5.18 4.63 2.01
N GLU A 85 5.31 4.83 0.71
CA GLU A 85 6.08 3.95 -0.17
C GLU A 85 7.60 4.16 -0.08
N GLY A 86 8.04 5.17 0.69
CA GLY A 86 9.46 5.49 0.87
C GLY A 86 10.04 6.50 -0.13
N CYS A 87 9.17 7.17 -0.90
CA CYS A 87 9.60 8.27 -1.77
C CYS A 87 9.89 9.53 -0.94
N ASP A 88 11.02 10.18 -1.19
CA ASP A 88 11.34 11.47 -0.59
C ASP A 88 10.41 12.56 -1.11
N THR A 89 9.66 13.17 -0.21
CA THR A 89 8.72 14.26 -0.49
C THR A 89 9.21 15.62 0.03
N SER A 90 10.50 15.75 0.35
CA SER A 90 11.07 16.99 0.91
C SER A 90 10.97 18.20 -0.04
N ARG A 91 10.95 17.95 -1.35
CA ARG A 91 10.76 18.95 -2.41
C ARG A 91 9.41 18.84 -3.12
N LEU A 92 8.46 18.12 -2.56
CA LEU A 92 7.06 18.20 -2.95
C LEU A 92 6.45 19.42 -2.22
N ARG A 93 6.44 20.58 -2.87
CA ARG A 93 6.00 21.83 -2.27
C ARG A 93 4.48 21.90 -2.11
N THR A 94 4.02 22.67 -1.15
CA THR A 94 2.59 22.97 -0.98
C THR A 94 2.29 24.34 -1.57
N ASP A 95 1.41 24.39 -2.56
CA ASP A 95 0.93 25.64 -3.15
C ASP A 95 -0.24 26.15 -2.30
N PRO A 96 -0.20 27.42 -1.81
CA PRO A 96 -1.25 27.94 -0.94
C PRO A 96 -2.53 28.34 -1.69
N GLU A 97 -2.45 28.55 -3.01
CA GLU A 97 -3.53 29.13 -3.80
C GLU A 97 -4.16 28.15 -4.78
N ARG A 98 -3.36 27.20 -5.31
CA ARG A 98 -3.81 26.25 -6.32
C ARG A 98 -4.23 24.92 -5.70
N LEU A 99 -5.21 24.30 -6.33
CA LEU A 99 -5.66 22.96 -5.93
C LEU A 99 -4.76 21.86 -6.52
N THR A 100 -4.77 20.71 -5.84
CA THR A 100 -4.20 19.48 -6.36
C THR A 100 -5.00 19.00 -7.58
N ALA A 101 -4.30 18.58 -8.63
CA ALA A 101 -4.92 18.10 -9.85
C ALA A 101 -5.75 16.81 -9.61
N LEU A 102 -6.89 16.72 -10.30
CA LEU A 102 -7.76 15.54 -10.31
C LEU A 102 -7.96 15.02 -11.73
N VAL A 103 -8.06 13.71 -11.87
CA VAL A 103 -8.46 13.05 -13.11
C VAL A 103 -9.57 12.05 -12.79
N LEU A 104 -10.69 12.12 -13.52
CA LEU A 104 -11.74 11.12 -13.45
C LEU A 104 -11.56 10.16 -14.62
N LEU A 105 -11.67 8.85 -14.32
CA LEU A 105 -11.43 7.79 -15.30
C LEU A 105 -12.51 6.73 -15.23
N GLY A 106 -12.99 6.34 -16.41
CA GLY A 106 -13.83 5.16 -16.61
C GLY A 106 -13.02 4.03 -17.23
N LEU A 107 -13.41 2.80 -16.99
CA LEU A 107 -12.89 1.61 -17.68
C LEU A 107 -14.07 0.95 -18.40
N LYS A 108 -14.33 1.36 -19.64
CA LYS A 108 -15.44 0.83 -20.44
C LYS A 108 -15.09 -0.56 -20.97
N ASP A 109 -13.92 -0.67 -21.58
CA ASP A 109 -13.32 -1.90 -22.07
C ASP A 109 -11.79 -1.70 -22.16
N ARG A 110 -11.06 -2.67 -22.70
CA ARG A 110 -9.59 -2.62 -22.79
C ARG A 110 -9.07 -1.44 -23.65
N ASP A 111 -9.89 -0.95 -24.59
CA ASP A 111 -9.51 0.05 -25.58
C ASP A 111 -10.19 1.42 -25.32
N THR A 112 -11.29 1.43 -24.55
CA THR A 112 -12.12 2.63 -24.27
C THR A 112 -12.07 2.96 -22.78
N PHE A 113 -11.43 4.07 -22.43
CA PHE A 113 -11.28 4.56 -21.05
C PHE A 113 -11.44 6.08 -21.04
N PRO A 114 -12.67 6.58 -20.88
CA PRO A 114 -12.94 8.00 -20.82
C PRO A 114 -12.15 8.68 -19.69
N LEU A 115 -11.55 9.83 -20.03
CA LEU A 115 -10.67 10.60 -19.14
C LEU A 115 -11.13 12.05 -19.10
N VAL A 116 -11.40 12.56 -17.91
CA VAL A 116 -11.67 13.98 -17.69
C VAL A 116 -10.60 14.59 -16.80
N PHE A 117 -9.85 15.53 -17.35
CA PHE A 117 -8.77 16.21 -16.63
C PHE A 117 -9.26 17.49 -15.95
N HIS A 118 -9.38 17.49 -14.63
CA HIS A 118 -9.56 18.70 -13.82
C HIS A 118 -8.19 19.26 -13.44
N ARG A 119 -7.50 19.86 -14.41
CA ARG A 119 -6.09 20.29 -14.28
C ARG A 119 -5.85 21.76 -14.64
N GLU A 120 -6.89 22.57 -14.72
CA GLU A 120 -6.72 23.99 -14.98
C GLU A 120 -6.09 24.69 -13.80
N ASN A 121 -4.97 25.38 -14.03
CA ASN A 121 -4.23 26.13 -13.01
C ASN A 121 -3.94 25.31 -11.73
N CYS A 122 -3.62 24.02 -11.87
CA CYS A 122 -3.31 23.16 -10.74
C CYS A 122 -1.89 23.37 -10.21
N ALA A 123 -1.67 22.95 -8.96
CA ALA A 123 -0.44 23.19 -8.23
C ALA A 123 0.81 22.62 -8.92
N ASP A 124 0.74 21.40 -9.48
CA ASP A 124 1.87 20.76 -10.15
C ASP A 124 2.37 21.48 -11.41
N MET A 125 1.50 22.27 -12.07
CA MET A 125 1.87 23.11 -13.20
C MET A 125 2.44 24.47 -12.79
N ALA A 126 2.60 24.72 -11.49
CA ALA A 126 3.19 25.92 -10.92
C ALA A 126 4.58 25.68 -10.34
N LEU A 127 5.21 24.53 -10.61
CA LEU A 127 6.60 24.27 -10.23
C LEU A 127 7.50 25.43 -10.71
N ASP A 128 8.35 25.93 -9.80
CA ASP A 128 9.22 27.05 -10.05
C ASP A 128 10.69 26.71 -9.80
N GLU A 129 11.59 27.56 -10.31
CA GLU A 129 13.04 27.40 -10.16
C GLU A 129 13.50 27.53 -8.71
N ASP A 130 12.70 28.20 -7.85
CA ASP A 130 12.98 28.38 -6.42
C ASP A 130 12.51 27.22 -5.53
N ASP A 131 11.83 26.23 -6.08
CA ASP A 131 11.35 25.07 -5.33
C ASP A 131 12.47 24.10 -4.97
N PHE A 132 13.62 24.18 -5.62
CA PHE A 132 14.76 23.30 -5.45
C PHE A 132 16.09 24.03 -5.66
N ASP A 133 17.16 23.40 -5.19
CA ASP A 133 18.52 23.91 -5.33
C ASP A 133 19.42 22.89 -6.06
N GLU A 134 20.61 23.33 -6.44
CA GLU A 134 21.60 22.51 -7.13
C GLU A 134 22.03 21.30 -6.28
N ALA A 135 22.15 21.47 -4.96
CA ALA A 135 22.56 20.40 -4.05
C ALA A 135 21.53 19.25 -4.03
N PHE A 136 20.23 19.58 -4.09
CA PHE A 136 19.19 18.56 -4.17
C PHE A 136 19.27 17.78 -5.48
N ILE A 137 19.41 18.44 -6.64
CA ILE A 137 19.56 17.72 -7.92
C ILE A 137 20.84 16.88 -7.91
N ALA A 138 21.95 17.42 -7.43
CA ALA A 138 23.23 16.73 -7.30
C ALA A 138 23.19 15.52 -6.36
N SER A 139 22.18 15.40 -5.50
CA SER A 139 22.05 14.28 -4.57
C SER A 139 21.60 12.97 -5.22
N SER A 140 21.22 12.98 -6.51
CA SER A 140 20.68 11.80 -7.22
C SER A 140 21.65 11.25 -8.29
N LYS A 141 21.45 9.97 -8.66
CA LYS A 141 22.14 9.35 -9.80
C LYS A 141 21.51 9.75 -11.11
N ALA A 142 20.18 9.94 -11.12
CA ALA A 142 19.43 10.32 -12.31
C ALA A 142 18.33 11.34 -11.99
N LEU A 143 18.01 12.15 -12.99
CA LEU A 143 16.88 13.08 -13.03
C LEU A 143 15.95 12.66 -14.15
N LEU A 144 14.72 12.27 -13.83
CA LEU A 144 13.66 11.98 -14.81
C LEU A 144 12.72 13.17 -14.91
N ILE A 145 12.41 13.57 -16.14
CA ILE A 145 11.38 14.57 -16.44
C ILE A 145 10.41 13.99 -17.46
N THR A 146 9.11 14.20 -17.26
CA THR A 146 8.09 13.84 -18.26
C THR A 146 7.82 15.02 -19.19
N GLY A 147 7.55 14.74 -20.46
CA GLY A 147 7.43 15.75 -21.52
C GLY A 147 6.35 16.80 -21.27
N THR A 148 5.32 16.47 -20.51
CA THR A 148 4.28 17.44 -20.10
C THR A 148 4.82 18.60 -19.25
N HIS A 149 5.98 18.46 -18.60
CA HIS A 149 6.65 19.55 -17.87
C HIS A 149 7.49 20.47 -18.77
N PHE A 150 7.28 20.37 -20.08
CA PHE A 150 7.74 21.33 -21.07
C PHE A 150 6.57 22.02 -21.80
N SER A 151 5.31 21.77 -21.42
CA SER A 151 4.13 22.27 -22.12
C SER A 151 3.78 23.73 -21.80
N THR A 152 4.25 24.29 -20.68
CA THR A 152 4.08 25.70 -20.33
C THR A 152 5.43 26.34 -20.05
N GLU A 153 5.50 27.69 -20.18
CA GLU A 153 6.75 28.42 -20.03
C GLU A 153 7.34 28.29 -18.61
N GLN A 154 6.50 28.35 -17.58
CA GLN A 154 6.94 28.26 -16.18
C GLN A 154 7.60 26.93 -15.87
N VAL A 155 6.88 25.81 -16.07
CA VAL A 155 7.45 24.48 -15.77
C VAL A 155 8.61 24.11 -16.69
N MET A 156 8.65 24.67 -17.91
CA MET A 156 9.79 24.54 -18.81
C MET A 156 11.04 25.21 -18.26
N ARG A 157 10.93 26.45 -17.72
CA ARG A 157 12.08 27.12 -17.06
C ARG A 157 12.61 26.30 -15.89
N ALA A 158 11.74 25.86 -14.98
CA ALA A 158 12.12 25.01 -13.86
C ALA A 158 12.79 23.70 -14.33
N SER A 159 12.22 23.03 -15.34
CA SER A 159 12.78 21.80 -15.90
C SER A 159 14.17 22.02 -16.52
N ARG A 160 14.36 23.12 -17.27
CA ARG A 160 15.66 23.47 -17.84
C ARG A 160 16.70 23.78 -16.77
N ARG A 161 16.31 24.51 -15.71
CA ARG A 161 17.20 24.79 -14.57
C ARG A 161 17.65 23.49 -13.90
N ALA A 162 16.72 22.52 -13.69
CA ALA A 162 17.07 21.22 -13.13
C ALA A 162 18.03 20.44 -14.03
N LEU A 163 17.83 20.45 -15.35
CA LEU A 163 18.74 19.84 -16.33
C LEU A 163 20.12 20.47 -16.32
N ASP A 164 20.22 21.80 -16.19
CA ASP A 164 21.50 22.51 -16.08
C ASP A 164 22.27 22.11 -14.82
N TYR A 165 21.55 21.95 -13.68
CA TYR A 165 22.13 21.43 -12.45
C TYR A 165 22.57 19.97 -12.61
N ALA A 166 21.74 19.11 -13.23
CA ALA A 166 22.05 17.72 -13.48
C ALA A 166 23.34 17.56 -14.31
N ARG A 167 23.47 18.29 -15.40
CA ARG A 167 24.64 18.26 -16.28
C ARG A 167 25.92 18.68 -15.55
N ARG A 168 25.90 19.79 -14.81
CA ARG A 168 27.04 20.27 -14.04
C ARG A 168 27.53 19.26 -13.00
N ASN A 169 26.61 18.46 -12.48
CA ASN A 169 26.88 17.48 -11.41
C ASN A 169 26.93 16.03 -11.87
N GLN A 170 27.00 15.78 -13.19
CA GLN A 170 27.07 14.42 -13.78
C GLN A 170 25.90 13.53 -13.36
N VAL A 171 24.73 14.12 -13.12
CA VAL A 171 23.47 13.38 -12.91
C VAL A 171 22.92 13.01 -14.27
N ARG A 172 22.60 11.73 -14.49
CA ARG A 172 22.03 11.26 -15.76
C ARG A 172 20.62 11.80 -15.95
N THR A 173 20.31 12.20 -17.17
CA THR A 173 19.03 12.82 -17.51
C THR A 173 18.17 11.86 -18.34
N VAL A 174 16.91 11.70 -17.91
CA VAL A 174 15.92 10.78 -18.51
C VAL A 174 14.67 11.54 -18.90
N LEU A 175 14.23 11.38 -20.15
CA LEU A 175 12.95 11.87 -20.64
C LEU A 175 12.00 10.68 -20.83
N ASP A 176 10.81 10.70 -20.20
CA ASP A 176 9.65 9.99 -20.73
C ASP A 176 8.83 10.98 -21.53
N ILE A 177 8.64 10.70 -22.83
CA ILE A 177 8.01 11.69 -23.75
C ILE A 177 6.60 12.04 -23.27
N ASP A 178 5.83 11.06 -22.75
CA ASP A 178 4.50 11.27 -22.13
C ASP A 178 3.67 12.36 -22.81
N TYR A 179 3.46 12.21 -24.11
CA TYR A 179 2.72 13.18 -24.90
C TYR A 179 1.21 13.08 -24.65
N ARG A 180 0.58 14.21 -24.33
CA ARG A 180 -0.85 14.33 -24.10
C ARG A 180 -1.38 15.57 -24.79
N PRO A 181 -2.06 15.46 -25.95
CA PRO A 181 -2.55 16.60 -26.73
C PRO A 181 -3.34 17.64 -25.91
N VAL A 182 -4.21 17.17 -25.00
CA VAL A 182 -5.00 18.05 -24.13
C VAL A 182 -4.13 18.96 -23.26
N LEU A 183 -2.98 18.51 -22.80
CA LEU A 183 -2.06 19.33 -21.99
C LEU A 183 -1.21 20.29 -22.82
N TRP A 184 -1.18 20.09 -24.13
CA TRP A 184 -0.58 21.01 -25.11
C TRP A 184 -1.61 21.95 -25.75
N GLY A 185 -2.88 21.88 -25.29
CA GLY A 185 -3.95 22.73 -25.81
C GLY A 185 -4.43 22.37 -27.22
N LEU A 186 -4.17 21.16 -27.68
CA LEU A 186 -4.52 20.66 -29.02
C LEU A 186 -5.90 20.01 -29.10
N THR A 187 -6.49 19.68 -27.94
CA THR A 187 -7.86 19.14 -27.84
C THR A 187 -8.66 19.94 -26.81
N GLY A 188 -9.99 19.72 -26.81
CA GLY A 188 -10.85 20.26 -25.75
C GLY A 188 -10.53 19.67 -24.38
N LYS A 189 -10.79 20.43 -23.31
CA LYS A 189 -10.46 20.03 -21.91
C LYS A 189 -11.14 18.71 -21.49
N ALA A 190 -12.26 18.37 -22.10
CA ALA A 190 -12.99 17.15 -21.83
C ALA A 190 -12.50 15.94 -22.65
N ASP A 191 -11.61 16.13 -23.62
CA ASP A 191 -11.06 15.10 -24.47
C ASP A 191 -9.67 14.67 -23.94
N GLY A 192 -9.67 13.85 -22.90
CA GLY A 192 -8.47 13.22 -22.39
C GLY A 192 -8.12 11.90 -23.07
N GLU A 193 -9.02 11.38 -23.92
CA GLU A 193 -8.88 10.09 -24.59
C GLU A 193 -7.96 10.16 -25.82
N THR A 194 -8.02 11.27 -26.56
CA THR A 194 -7.17 11.48 -27.73
C THR A 194 -5.70 11.58 -27.27
N ARG A 195 -4.90 10.62 -27.71
CA ARG A 195 -3.51 10.49 -27.24
C ARG A 195 -2.49 11.02 -28.20
N PHE A 196 -2.75 10.96 -29.50
CA PHE A 196 -1.77 11.24 -30.53
C PHE A 196 -2.34 12.14 -31.59
N ILE A 197 -1.91 13.41 -31.60
CA ILE A 197 -2.18 14.40 -32.65
C ILE A 197 -0.84 14.87 -33.17
N ALA A 198 -0.57 14.67 -34.45
CA ALA A 198 0.60 15.22 -35.10
C ALA A 198 0.54 16.75 -35.09
N ASN A 199 1.60 17.40 -34.61
CA ASN A 199 1.70 18.85 -34.55
C ASN A 199 3.13 19.31 -34.73
N GLU A 200 3.41 20.11 -35.77
CA GLU A 200 4.75 20.57 -36.10
C GLU A 200 5.38 21.41 -34.96
N GLY A 201 4.59 22.19 -34.23
CA GLY A 201 5.06 22.97 -33.09
C GLY A 201 5.55 22.08 -31.96
N VAL A 202 4.83 21.00 -31.65
CA VAL A 202 5.22 20.00 -30.65
C VAL A 202 6.48 19.24 -31.11
N THR A 203 6.53 18.83 -32.38
CA THR A 203 7.72 18.17 -32.96
C THR A 203 8.94 19.05 -32.83
N ALA A 204 8.87 20.32 -33.27
CA ALA A 204 9.96 21.26 -33.18
C ALA A 204 10.38 21.55 -31.73
N HIS A 205 9.41 21.54 -30.81
CA HIS A 205 9.68 21.71 -29.39
C HIS A 205 10.40 20.51 -28.80
N LEU A 206 9.93 19.28 -29.05
CA LEU A 206 10.58 18.04 -28.60
C LEU A 206 12.00 17.94 -29.15
N GLN A 207 12.22 18.23 -30.44
CA GLN A 207 13.56 18.20 -31.03
C GLN A 207 14.54 19.17 -30.39
N ARG A 208 14.07 20.28 -29.83
CA ARG A 208 14.91 21.25 -29.07
C ARG A 208 15.29 20.76 -27.67
N ILE A 209 14.51 19.87 -27.06
CA ILE A 209 14.79 19.37 -25.71
C ILE A 209 15.51 18.02 -25.72
N LEU A 210 15.29 17.17 -26.73
CA LEU A 210 15.92 15.85 -26.85
C LEU A 210 17.45 15.84 -26.63
N PRO A 211 18.24 16.82 -27.10
CA PRO A 211 19.69 16.87 -26.84
C PRO A 211 20.08 17.06 -25.38
N LEU A 212 19.10 17.35 -24.52
CA LEU A 212 19.34 17.58 -23.10
C LEU A 212 19.35 16.28 -22.27
N PHE A 213 19.03 15.14 -22.89
CA PHE A 213 18.85 13.87 -22.21
C PHE A 213 19.86 12.80 -22.60
N ASP A 214 20.21 11.93 -21.65
CA ASP A 214 21.05 10.75 -21.86
C ASP A 214 20.21 9.53 -22.28
N LEU A 215 18.94 9.46 -21.83
CA LEU A 215 18.00 8.39 -22.09
C LEU A 215 16.62 8.96 -22.44
N VAL A 216 16.00 8.46 -23.49
CA VAL A 216 14.65 8.86 -23.93
C VAL A 216 13.76 7.62 -24.01
N ILE A 217 12.64 7.64 -23.29
CA ILE A 217 11.63 6.57 -23.28
C ILE A 217 10.38 7.10 -23.97
N GLY A 218 9.80 6.31 -24.87
CA GLY A 218 8.56 6.69 -25.56
C GLY A 218 7.90 5.51 -26.24
N THR A 219 6.62 5.66 -26.63
CA THR A 219 5.92 4.73 -27.52
C THR A 219 6.33 4.94 -28.97
N GLU A 220 5.94 4.03 -29.86
CA GLU A 220 6.15 4.21 -31.30
C GLU A 220 5.53 5.52 -31.78
N GLU A 221 4.29 5.81 -31.32
CA GLU A 221 3.56 7.03 -31.67
C GLU A 221 4.24 8.28 -31.15
N GLU A 222 4.74 8.26 -29.91
CA GLU A 222 5.47 9.39 -29.33
C GLU A 222 6.77 9.68 -30.09
N PHE A 223 7.47 8.65 -30.56
CA PHE A 223 8.65 8.83 -31.42
C PHE A 223 8.26 9.35 -32.81
N ARG A 224 7.12 8.95 -33.39
CA ARG A 224 6.61 9.56 -34.63
C ARG A 224 6.32 11.06 -34.46
N ILE A 225 5.70 11.45 -33.34
CA ILE A 225 5.49 12.86 -33.00
C ILE A 225 6.83 13.60 -32.84
N ALA A 226 7.77 13.03 -32.08
CA ALA A 226 9.08 13.65 -31.85
C ALA A 226 9.91 13.79 -33.14
N GLY A 227 9.84 12.80 -34.04
CA GLY A 227 10.53 12.80 -35.33
C GLY A 227 9.79 13.54 -36.44
N GLY A 228 8.48 13.80 -36.29
CA GLY A 228 7.62 14.41 -37.31
C GLY A 228 7.52 13.57 -38.59
N LYS A 229 7.45 12.26 -38.44
CA LYS A 229 7.35 11.27 -39.53
C LYS A 229 6.40 10.15 -39.18
N ASP A 230 5.63 9.68 -40.17
CA ASP A 230 4.68 8.56 -40.00
C ASP A 230 5.38 7.20 -39.89
N ALA A 231 6.43 6.98 -40.68
CA ALA A 231 7.21 5.74 -40.59
C ALA A 231 8.17 5.81 -39.40
N LEU A 232 8.10 4.80 -38.52
CA LEU A 232 8.91 4.77 -37.28
C LEU A 232 10.44 4.80 -37.55
N PRO A 233 11.02 4.08 -38.54
CA PRO A 233 12.45 4.20 -38.86
C PRO A 233 12.86 5.63 -39.19
N ASP A 234 12.08 6.32 -40.05
CA ASP A 234 12.35 7.70 -40.42
C ASP A 234 12.23 8.65 -39.23
N ALA A 235 11.21 8.46 -38.40
CA ALA A 235 11.03 9.23 -37.17
C ALA A 235 12.21 9.06 -36.20
N LEU A 236 12.65 7.81 -35.99
CA LEU A 236 13.83 7.53 -35.16
C LEU A 236 15.11 8.11 -35.74
N ALA A 237 15.27 8.10 -37.07
CA ALA A 237 16.41 8.73 -37.75
C ALA A 237 16.42 10.27 -37.52
N MET A 238 15.25 10.91 -37.59
CA MET A 238 15.11 12.34 -37.30
C MET A 238 15.41 12.64 -35.82
N VAL A 239 14.94 11.81 -34.90
CA VAL A 239 15.27 11.94 -33.48
C VAL A 239 16.77 11.76 -33.24
N ARG A 240 17.39 10.72 -33.86
CA ARG A 240 18.82 10.46 -33.76
C ARG A 240 19.68 11.59 -34.30
N ALA A 241 19.22 12.30 -35.34
CA ALA A 241 19.94 13.43 -35.91
C ALA A 241 20.10 14.60 -34.90
N VAL A 242 19.27 14.70 -33.89
CA VAL A 242 19.30 15.78 -32.89
C VAL A 242 19.80 15.33 -31.52
N THR A 243 19.86 14.03 -31.22
CA THR A 243 20.31 13.55 -29.90
C THR A 243 21.17 12.28 -29.99
N SER A 244 22.16 12.18 -29.10
CA SER A 244 22.97 10.97 -28.87
C SER A 244 22.38 10.09 -27.75
N ALA A 245 21.22 10.43 -27.18
CA ALA A 245 20.59 9.65 -26.10
C ALA A 245 20.32 8.20 -26.51
N THR A 246 20.37 7.28 -25.57
CA THR A 246 19.80 5.94 -25.78
C THR A 246 18.27 6.05 -25.89
N LEU A 247 17.68 5.50 -26.97
CA LEU A 247 16.23 5.54 -27.19
C LEU A 247 15.61 4.21 -26.80
N ILE A 248 14.60 4.24 -25.95
CA ILE A 248 13.80 3.06 -25.55
C ILE A 248 12.42 3.19 -26.16
N VAL A 249 12.16 2.37 -27.17
CA VAL A 249 10.90 2.39 -27.94
C VAL A 249 9.96 1.34 -27.36
N LYS A 250 8.90 1.78 -26.67
CA LYS A 250 7.82 0.92 -26.15
C LYS A 250 6.94 0.47 -27.33
N ARG A 251 6.73 -0.84 -27.49
CA ARG A 251 6.04 -1.46 -28.63
C ARG A 251 4.81 -2.26 -28.22
N GLY A 252 4.17 -1.84 -27.12
CA GLY A 252 2.98 -2.49 -26.58
C GLY A 252 3.19 -3.98 -26.28
N PRO A 253 2.30 -4.87 -26.74
CA PRO A 253 2.40 -6.32 -26.49
C PRO A 253 3.68 -6.97 -27.01
N LEU A 254 4.35 -6.38 -28.01
CA LEU A 254 5.61 -6.88 -28.55
C LEU A 254 6.78 -6.70 -27.58
N GLY A 255 6.65 -5.82 -26.59
CA GLY A 255 7.73 -5.47 -25.67
C GLY A 255 8.40 -4.14 -26.02
N CYS A 256 9.72 -4.08 -26.15
CA CYS A 256 10.42 -2.85 -26.49
C CYS A 256 11.66 -3.08 -27.34
N SER A 257 12.13 -2.01 -28.01
CA SER A 257 13.40 -1.97 -28.74
C SER A 257 14.31 -0.92 -28.13
N ILE A 258 15.64 -1.16 -28.17
CA ILE A 258 16.65 -0.24 -27.68
C ILE A 258 17.51 0.21 -28.86
N VAL A 259 17.62 1.52 -29.04
CA VAL A 259 18.46 2.15 -30.05
C VAL A 259 19.60 2.91 -29.34
N ASP A 260 20.77 2.32 -29.34
CA ASP A 260 21.98 2.90 -28.79
C ASP A 260 23.02 2.99 -29.93
N GLY A 261 23.12 4.15 -30.55
CA GLY A 261 23.86 4.37 -31.78
C GLY A 261 22.94 4.59 -33.00
N ASP A 262 23.40 4.13 -34.19
CA ASP A 262 22.69 4.36 -35.44
C ASP A 262 21.33 3.66 -35.53
N VAL A 263 20.37 4.30 -36.17
CA VAL A 263 19.04 3.74 -36.42
C VAL A 263 19.10 2.83 -37.65
N PRO A 264 18.69 1.56 -37.55
CA PRO A 264 18.61 0.69 -38.72
C PRO A 264 17.60 1.20 -39.75
N ALA A 265 17.92 1.10 -41.02
CA ALA A 265 17.04 1.56 -42.12
C ALA A 265 15.72 0.79 -42.19
N ALA A 266 15.66 -0.44 -41.69
CA ALA A 266 14.45 -1.25 -41.67
C ALA A 266 14.03 -1.55 -40.22
N LEU A 267 12.75 -1.37 -39.91
CA LEU A 267 12.18 -1.63 -38.57
C LEU A 267 12.41 -3.09 -38.12
N GLY A 268 12.38 -4.05 -39.04
CA GLY A 268 12.64 -5.48 -38.75
C GLY A 268 14.08 -5.78 -38.29
N ALA A 269 15.02 -4.86 -38.49
CA ALA A 269 16.40 -4.98 -38.03
C ALA A 269 16.60 -4.49 -36.59
N LEU A 270 15.59 -3.81 -35.99
CA LEU A 270 15.60 -3.43 -34.57
C LEU A 270 15.28 -4.65 -33.70
N PRO A 271 16.21 -5.14 -32.87
CA PRO A 271 15.93 -6.23 -31.96
C PRO A 271 14.73 -5.87 -30.99
N ILE A 272 13.83 -6.81 -30.84
CA ILE A 272 12.73 -6.70 -29.89
C ILE A 272 13.10 -7.50 -28.63
N ILE A 273 13.07 -6.84 -27.48
CA ILE A 273 13.11 -7.51 -26.19
C ILE A 273 11.65 -7.79 -25.83
N GLY A 274 11.26 -9.06 -25.98
CA GLY A 274 9.85 -9.49 -25.81
C GLY A 274 9.29 -9.20 -24.42
N GLY A 275 8.00 -8.90 -24.40
CA GLY A 275 7.21 -8.78 -23.19
C GLY A 275 6.65 -10.12 -22.72
N VAL A 276 5.88 -10.06 -21.63
CA VAL A 276 5.01 -11.17 -21.18
C VAL A 276 3.61 -10.88 -21.67
N GLU A 277 3.03 -11.81 -22.42
CA GLU A 277 1.66 -11.67 -22.93
C GLU A 277 0.66 -11.89 -21.77
N VAL A 278 -0.21 -10.90 -21.56
CA VAL A 278 -1.27 -10.93 -20.54
C VAL A 278 -2.61 -10.45 -21.10
N ASP A 279 -3.69 -10.88 -20.49
CA ASP A 279 -5.01 -10.32 -20.78
C ASP A 279 -5.09 -8.92 -20.18
N VAL A 280 -5.41 -7.93 -21.01
CA VAL A 280 -5.38 -6.51 -20.64
C VAL A 280 -6.73 -6.10 -20.07
N MET A 281 -6.75 -5.58 -18.84
CA MET A 281 -7.90 -4.92 -18.23
C MET A 281 -7.98 -3.45 -18.69
N ASN A 282 -6.85 -2.74 -18.63
CA ASN A 282 -6.72 -1.37 -19.11
C ASN A 282 -5.26 -1.07 -19.45
N VAL A 283 -5.01 -0.05 -20.27
CA VAL A 283 -3.64 0.33 -20.66
C VAL A 283 -3.08 1.53 -19.87
N LEU A 284 -3.85 2.06 -18.93
CA LEU A 284 -3.45 3.23 -18.14
C LEU A 284 -2.30 2.87 -17.18
N GLY A 285 -1.30 3.72 -17.14
CA GLY A 285 -0.12 3.52 -16.29
C GLY A 285 0.90 2.49 -16.77
N ALA A 286 0.65 1.80 -17.90
CA ALA A 286 1.62 0.86 -18.47
C ALA A 286 2.99 1.50 -18.75
N GLY A 287 2.99 2.75 -19.26
CA GLY A 287 4.20 3.52 -19.53
C GLY A 287 4.97 3.86 -18.26
N ASP A 288 4.24 4.30 -17.21
CA ASP A 288 4.83 4.66 -15.91
C ASP A 288 5.44 3.42 -15.23
N ALA A 289 4.75 2.27 -15.28
CA ALA A 289 5.25 1.00 -14.78
C ALA A 289 6.48 0.52 -15.54
N PHE A 290 6.45 0.64 -16.88
CA PHE A 290 7.59 0.34 -17.72
C PHE A 290 8.80 1.19 -17.33
N ALA A 291 8.65 2.52 -17.24
CA ALA A 291 9.73 3.42 -16.85
C ALA A 291 10.28 3.08 -15.46
N SER A 292 9.41 2.82 -14.47
CA SER A 292 9.82 2.41 -13.12
C SER A 292 10.60 1.10 -13.13
N GLY A 293 10.10 0.09 -13.85
CA GLY A 293 10.76 -1.20 -14.01
C GLY A 293 12.13 -1.09 -14.68
N PHE A 294 12.22 -0.27 -15.75
CA PHE A 294 13.49 0.00 -16.45
C PHE A 294 14.51 0.65 -15.52
N LEU A 295 14.13 1.75 -14.88
CA LEU A 295 14.97 2.50 -13.95
C LEU A 295 15.43 1.65 -12.77
N SER A 296 14.55 0.77 -12.26
CA SER A 296 14.87 -0.10 -11.13
C SER A 296 16.07 -1.00 -11.37
N GLN A 297 16.32 -1.42 -12.60
CA GLN A 297 17.45 -2.26 -12.98
C GLN A 297 18.62 -1.44 -13.52
N TRP A 298 18.33 -0.45 -14.36
CA TRP A 298 19.36 0.39 -14.96
C TRP A 298 20.19 1.14 -13.92
N LEU A 299 19.54 1.76 -12.92
CA LEU A 299 20.21 2.51 -11.84
C LEU A 299 21.00 1.61 -10.86
N ARG A 300 20.75 0.31 -10.89
CA ARG A 300 21.58 -0.70 -10.21
C ARG A 300 22.72 -1.24 -11.07
N GLY A 301 22.95 -0.65 -12.25
CA GLY A 301 24.01 -1.03 -13.17
C GLY A 301 23.75 -2.34 -13.94
N ARG A 302 22.51 -2.80 -13.99
CA ARG A 302 22.18 -3.99 -14.79
C ARG A 302 22.18 -3.68 -16.29
N PRO A 303 22.47 -4.68 -17.15
CA PRO A 303 22.42 -4.50 -18.58
C PRO A 303 21.06 -3.99 -19.07
N PHE A 304 21.04 -3.20 -20.14
CA PHE A 304 19.80 -2.68 -20.72
C PHE A 304 18.76 -3.77 -21.04
N ALA A 305 19.21 -4.95 -21.49
CA ALA A 305 18.32 -6.06 -21.80
C ALA A 305 17.59 -6.59 -20.54
N ASP A 306 18.25 -6.58 -19.38
CA ASP A 306 17.63 -6.96 -18.10
C ASP A 306 16.66 -5.88 -17.64
N ALA A 307 17.04 -4.62 -17.76
CA ALA A 307 16.19 -3.48 -17.47
C ALA A 307 14.92 -3.49 -18.34
N ALA A 308 15.04 -3.78 -19.62
CA ALA A 308 13.92 -3.89 -20.54
C ALA A 308 12.98 -5.06 -20.20
N ARG A 309 13.51 -6.23 -19.81
CA ARG A 309 12.70 -7.38 -19.37
C ARG A 309 11.89 -7.03 -18.11
N ALA A 310 12.51 -6.39 -17.13
CA ALA A 310 11.83 -5.93 -15.93
C ALA A 310 10.75 -4.88 -16.25
N ALA A 311 11.07 -3.94 -17.14
CA ALA A 311 10.14 -2.91 -17.61
C ALA A 311 8.90 -3.50 -18.27
N ASN A 312 9.08 -4.42 -19.20
CA ASN A 312 7.99 -5.12 -19.88
C ASN A 312 7.10 -5.89 -18.88
N ALA A 313 7.71 -6.57 -17.91
CA ALA A 313 6.97 -7.32 -16.89
C ALA A 313 6.19 -6.38 -15.94
N CYS A 314 6.74 -5.24 -15.55
CA CYS A 314 6.02 -4.24 -14.76
C CYS A 314 4.81 -3.69 -15.52
N GLY A 315 5.00 -3.36 -16.82
CA GLY A 315 3.90 -2.94 -17.69
C GLY A 315 2.80 -4.00 -17.79
N ALA A 316 3.18 -5.27 -18.02
CA ALA A 316 2.24 -6.39 -18.10
C ALA A 316 1.42 -6.58 -16.81
N LEU A 317 2.05 -6.50 -15.64
CA LEU A 317 1.36 -6.59 -14.36
C LEU A 317 0.37 -5.43 -14.16
N VAL A 318 0.75 -4.20 -14.50
CA VAL A 318 -0.13 -3.04 -14.31
C VAL A 318 -1.33 -3.09 -15.24
N VAL A 319 -1.17 -3.48 -16.52
CA VAL A 319 -2.31 -3.54 -17.45
C VAL A 319 -3.31 -4.65 -17.12
N SER A 320 -2.94 -5.62 -16.30
CA SER A 320 -3.82 -6.70 -15.84
C SER A 320 -4.62 -6.36 -14.58
N ARG A 321 -4.43 -5.17 -13.99
CA ARG A 321 -4.99 -4.77 -12.68
C ARG A 321 -5.73 -3.45 -12.77
N HIS A 322 -6.56 -3.18 -11.75
CA HIS A 322 -7.26 -1.91 -11.60
C HIS A 322 -6.34 -0.82 -11.01
N GLY A 323 -6.34 0.35 -11.63
CA GLY A 323 -5.51 1.49 -11.22
C GLY A 323 -4.09 1.45 -11.79
N CYS A 324 -3.32 2.52 -11.55
CA CYS A 324 -1.92 2.63 -11.95
C CYS A 324 -0.98 2.41 -10.74
N SER A 325 -0.88 3.40 -9.85
CA SER A 325 0.02 3.31 -8.69
C SER A 325 -0.25 2.10 -7.79
N PRO A 326 -1.50 1.72 -7.44
CA PRO A 326 -1.72 0.53 -6.63
C PRO A 326 -1.32 -0.75 -7.37
N ALA A 327 -1.45 -0.78 -8.69
CA ALA A 327 -1.15 -1.95 -9.53
C ALA A 327 0.36 -2.20 -9.71
N MET A 328 1.23 -1.24 -9.39
CA MET A 328 2.68 -1.36 -9.48
C MET A 328 3.18 -2.56 -8.66
N PRO A 329 4.05 -3.43 -9.24
CA PRO A 329 4.56 -4.59 -8.53
C PRO A 329 5.66 -4.22 -7.51
N THR A 330 5.79 -5.07 -6.50
CA THR A 330 6.97 -5.10 -5.62
C THR A 330 8.08 -5.96 -6.23
N PRO A 331 9.32 -5.92 -5.69
CA PRO A 331 10.40 -6.82 -6.14
C PRO A 331 10.03 -8.30 -6.05
N ALA A 332 9.31 -8.71 -5.00
CA ALA A 332 8.86 -10.09 -4.80
C ALA A 332 7.85 -10.53 -5.86
N GLU A 333 6.88 -9.69 -6.18
CA GLU A 333 5.91 -9.95 -7.25
C GLU A 333 6.59 -10.03 -8.61
N LEU A 334 7.49 -9.09 -8.91
CA LEU A 334 8.20 -9.05 -10.18
C LEU A 334 9.07 -10.31 -10.38
N ALA A 335 9.78 -10.73 -9.33
CA ALA A 335 10.60 -11.94 -9.36
C ALA A 335 9.75 -13.19 -9.58
N TYR A 336 8.65 -13.34 -8.84
CA TYR A 336 7.72 -14.44 -8.98
C TYR A 336 7.09 -14.47 -10.39
N PHE A 337 6.55 -13.35 -10.85
CA PHE A 337 5.93 -13.24 -12.17
C PHE A 337 6.89 -13.61 -13.31
N LEU A 338 8.12 -13.09 -13.28
CA LEU A 338 9.13 -13.42 -14.27
C LEU A 338 9.55 -14.90 -14.26
N ALA A 339 9.59 -15.53 -13.08
CA ALA A 339 9.91 -16.94 -12.95
C ALA A 339 8.77 -17.82 -13.50
N GLU A 340 7.54 -17.52 -13.10
CA GLU A 340 6.36 -18.29 -13.53
C GLU A 340 6.02 -18.08 -15.01
N ALA A 341 6.18 -16.86 -15.55
CA ALA A 341 5.98 -16.60 -16.97
C ALA A 341 6.94 -17.37 -17.88
N ARG A 342 8.14 -17.70 -17.38
CA ARG A 342 9.07 -18.59 -18.10
C ARG A 342 8.68 -20.05 -18.00
N ARG A 343 8.13 -20.48 -16.87
CA ARG A 343 7.76 -21.87 -16.57
C ARG A 343 6.43 -22.25 -17.20
N ASP A 344 5.43 -21.38 -17.05
CA ASP A 344 4.04 -21.58 -17.51
C ASP A 344 3.48 -20.24 -18.03
N PRO A 345 3.79 -19.87 -19.29
CA PRO A 345 3.28 -18.63 -19.89
C PRO A 345 1.75 -18.58 -19.95
N ALA A 346 1.08 -19.73 -20.13
CA ALA A 346 -0.37 -19.79 -20.25
C ALA A 346 -1.07 -19.40 -18.94
N ARG A 347 -0.54 -19.84 -17.80
CA ARG A 347 -1.01 -19.44 -16.47
C ARG A 347 -0.84 -17.92 -16.25
N MET A 348 0.29 -17.38 -16.68
CA MET A 348 0.61 -15.96 -16.49
C MET A 348 -0.09 -15.02 -17.49
N ARG A 349 -0.93 -15.54 -18.40
CA ARG A 349 -1.86 -14.68 -19.17
C ARG A 349 -2.88 -13.97 -18.28
N ARG A 350 -3.27 -14.59 -17.16
CA ARG A 350 -4.21 -14.04 -16.18
C ARG A 350 -3.53 -13.91 -14.81
N PRO A 351 -2.56 -12.99 -14.68
CA PRO A 351 -1.84 -12.79 -13.42
C PRO A 351 -2.76 -12.29 -12.30
N ASP A 352 -3.88 -11.64 -12.65
CA ASP A 352 -4.94 -11.23 -11.75
C ASP A 352 -5.66 -12.40 -11.06
N LEU A 353 -5.64 -13.59 -11.65
CA LEU A 353 -6.24 -14.81 -11.09
C LEU A 353 -5.22 -15.70 -10.34
N ASP A 354 -3.93 -15.35 -10.37
CA ASP A 354 -2.91 -16.13 -9.64
C ASP A 354 -2.96 -15.82 -8.14
N PRO A 355 -3.29 -16.82 -7.28
CA PRO A 355 -3.46 -16.58 -5.85
C PRO A 355 -2.16 -16.18 -5.14
N THR A 356 -1.00 -16.61 -5.64
CA THR A 356 0.29 -16.24 -5.08
C THR A 356 0.63 -14.79 -5.41
N LEU A 357 0.41 -14.35 -6.65
CA LEU A 357 0.57 -12.94 -7.03
C LEU A 357 -0.40 -12.04 -6.27
N ALA A 358 -1.68 -12.44 -6.16
CA ALA A 358 -2.67 -11.70 -5.38
C ALA A 358 -2.22 -11.54 -3.91
N ARG A 359 -1.69 -12.62 -3.31
CA ARG A 359 -1.15 -12.56 -1.96
C ARG A 359 0.08 -11.66 -1.86
N LEU A 360 1.09 -11.84 -2.74
CA LEU A 360 2.29 -10.99 -2.75
C LEU A 360 1.93 -9.53 -2.92
N HIS A 361 1.01 -9.22 -3.83
CA HIS A 361 0.53 -7.85 -4.06
C HIS A 361 -0.08 -7.20 -2.81
N ARG A 362 -0.72 -8.00 -1.97
CA ARG A 362 -1.31 -7.55 -0.71
C ARG A 362 -0.29 -7.37 0.41
N VAL A 363 0.67 -8.31 0.55
CA VAL A 363 1.49 -8.41 1.77
C VAL A 363 2.88 -7.80 1.65
N THR A 364 3.40 -7.58 0.43
CA THR A 364 4.76 -7.08 0.20
C THR A 364 4.90 -5.56 0.00
N PRO A 365 3.83 -4.76 -0.32
CA PRO A 365 3.95 -3.30 -0.29
C PRO A 365 4.30 -2.77 1.09
N ALA A 366 4.89 -1.58 1.12
CA ALA A 366 5.21 -0.90 2.35
C ALA A 366 3.96 -0.66 3.21
N ARG A 367 4.04 -1.04 4.48
CA ARG A 367 2.95 -0.89 5.46
C ARG A 367 3.46 -0.13 6.69
N THR A 368 2.55 0.53 7.41
CA THR A 368 2.89 1.15 8.69
C THR A 368 3.51 0.11 9.62
N PRO A 369 4.75 0.28 10.10
CA PRO A 369 5.36 -0.65 11.03
C PRO A 369 4.54 -0.77 12.31
N ARG A 370 4.40 -2.00 12.83
CA ARG A 370 3.71 -2.32 14.08
C ARG A 370 4.57 -3.32 14.87
N ASP A 371 5.73 -2.86 15.33
CA ASP A 371 6.67 -3.71 16.08
C ASP A 371 6.16 -4.04 17.47
N GLU A 372 5.27 -3.20 18.03
CA GLU A 372 4.62 -3.38 19.31
C GLU A 372 3.14 -2.94 19.22
N VAL A 373 2.24 -3.69 19.85
CA VAL A 373 0.81 -3.37 19.98
C VAL A 373 0.41 -3.46 21.44
N LEU A 374 0.22 -2.30 22.08
CA LEU A 374 -0.23 -2.15 23.46
C LEU A 374 -1.73 -1.84 23.43
N GLY A 375 -2.55 -2.87 23.56
CA GLY A 375 -3.96 -2.78 23.19
C GLY A 375 -4.93 -2.79 24.36
N PHE A 376 -5.91 -1.88 24.31
CA PHE A 376 -7.08 -1.89 25.16
C PHE A 376 -8.32 -2.33 24.36
N ALA A 377 -8.91 -3.47 24.75
CA ALA A 377 -10.06 -4.07 24.07
C ALA A 377 -11.37 -3.74 24.81
N PHE A 378 -12.23 -2.92 24.21
CA PHE A 378 -13.56 -2.59 24.73
C PHE A 378 -14.65 -2.75 23.64
N ASP A 379 -14.41 -3.66 22.69
CA ASP A 379 -15.34 -4.13 21.68
C ASP A 379 -16.45 -5.04 22.23
N HIS A 380 -16.45 -5.28 23.52
CA HIS A 380 -17.45 -6.06 24.23
C HIS A 380 -18.82 -5.38 24.16
N ARG A 381 -19.87 -6.18 24.06
CA ARG A 381 -21.26 -5.72 23.98
C ARG A 381 -22.06 -6.27 25.16
N ASN A 382 -22.18 -7.58 25.27
CA ASN A 382 -22.95 -8.25 26.33
C ASN A 382 -22.48 -7.89 27.75
N GLN A 383 -21.17 -7.75 27.95
CA GLN A 383 -20.59 -7.41 29.25
C GLN A 383 -20.97 -6.00 29.70
N PHE A 384 -21.03 -5.03 28.80
CA PHE A 384 -21.48 -3.67 29.13
C PHE A 384 -22.99 -3.62 29.40
N PHE A 385 -23.81 -4.41 28.70
CA PHE A 385 -25.23 -4.53 29.02
C PHE A 385 -25.46 -5.12 30.41
N GLU A 386 -24.70 -6.15 30.75
CA GLU A 386 -24.80 -6.76 32.05
C GLU A 386 -24.41 -5.76 33.16
N LEU A 387 -23.33 -4.99 32.98
CA LEU A 387 -22.95 -3.93 33.92
C LEU A 387 -24.02 -2.85 34.03
N ALA A 388 -24.59 -2.39 32.92
CA ALA A 388 -25.67 -1.41 32.95
C ALA A 388 -26.91 -1.95 33.69
N ARG A 389 -27.29 -3.22 33.44
CA ARG A 389 -28.39 -3.89 34.12
C ARG A 389 -28.13 -4.03 35.62
N GLN A 390 -26.95 -4.44 36.04
CA GLN A 390 -26.58 -4.63 37.44
C GLN A 390 -26.58 -3.32 38.22
N THR A 391 -26.20 -2.21 37.58
CA THR A 391 -26.16 -0.88 38.20
C THR A 391 -27.44 -0.08 38.05
N GLY A 392 -28.43 -0.57 37.29
CA GLY A 392 -29.64 0.17 36.95
C GLY A 392 -29.40 1.35 36.00
N ALA A 393 -28.26 1.42 35.36
CA ALA A 393 -27.91 2.49 34.43
C ALA A 393 -28.57 2.29 33.05
N SER A 394 -28.80 3.40 32.34
CA SER A 394 -29.29 3.34 30.96
C SER A 394 -28.22 2.78 30.01
N VAL A 395 -28.62 1.89 29.11
CA VAL A 395 -27.79 1.36 28.04
C VAL A 395 -27.20 2.49 27.15
N ALA A 396 -27.93 3.60 27.01
CA ALA A 396 -27.45 4.77 26.26
C ALA A 396 -26.17 5.41 26.86
N ARG A 397 -25.81 5.10 28.10
CA ARG A 397 -24.52 5.54 28.69
C ARG A 397 -23.30 4.77 28.19
N ILE A 398 -23.50 3.63 27.54
CA ILE A 398 -22.36 2.79 27.07
C ILE A 398 -21.52 3.53 26.03
N ASP A 399 -22.14 4.29 25.14
CA ASP A 399 -21.42 5.08 24.14
C ASP A 399 -20.52 6.15 24.78
N ALA A 400 -21.08 6.93 25.73
CA ALA A 400 -20.31 7.91 26.50
C ALA A 400 -19.14 7.25 27.27
N LEU A 401 -19.40 6.08 27.88
CA LEU A 401 -18.38 5.31 28.58
C LEU A 401 -17.19 4.95 27.64
N LYS A 402 -17.49 4.48 26.43
CA LYS A 402 -16.45 4.11 25.46
C LYS A 402 -15.64 5.30 24.94
N ARG A 403 -16.25 6.47 24.82
CA ARG A 403 -15.53 7.71 24.51
C ARG A 403 -14.54 8.10 25.62
N LEU A 404 -14.91 7.92 26.89
CA LEU A 404 -13.99 8.14 28.02
C LEU A 404 -12.81 7.15 28.01
N PHE A 405 -12.99 5.93 27.49
CA PHE A 405 -11.89 5.00 27.29
C PHE A 405 -10.92 5.49 26.21
N VAL A 406 -11.42 6.04 25.11
CA VAL A 406 -10.56 6.65 24.07
C VAL A 406 -9.74 7.79 24.66
N GLU A 407 -10.36 8.63 25.50
CA GLU A 407 -9.67 9.71 26.20
C GLU A 407 -8.58 9.18 27.15
N ALA A 408 -8.88 8.13 27.93
CA ALA A 408 -7.92 7.50 28.81
C ALA A 408 -6.70 6.94 28.05
N VAL A 409 -6.94 6.29 26.90
CA VAL A 409 -5.89 5.78 26.02
C VAL A 409 -5.05 6.92 25.43
N ALA A 410 -5.68 8.00 24.98
CA ALA A 410 -4.98 9.15 24.41
C ALA A 410 -4.07 9.84 25.45
N GLN A 411 -4.54 9.97 26.70
CA GLN A 411 -3.73 10.51 27.80
C GLN A 411 -2.56 9.58 28.13
N THR A 412 -2.75 8.26 28.15
CA THR A 412 -1.67 7.27 28.37
C THR A 412 -0.64 7.32 27.23
N GLU A 413 -1.10 7.39 25.97
CA GLU A 413 -0.21 7.54 24.81
C GLU A 413 0.69 8.76 24.92
N ALA A 414 0.10 9.92 25.22
CA ALA A 414 0.82 11.18 25.37
C ALA A 414 1.80 11.16 26.54
N GLN A 415 1.39 10.64 27.70
CA GLN A 415 2.22 10.58 28.91
C GLN A 415 3.43 9.66 28.74
N LEU A 416 3.25 8.50 28.09
CA LEU A 416 4.27 7.47 27.96
C LEU A 416 5.03 7.50 26.63
N GLY A 417 4.68 8.41 25.72
CA GLY A 417 5.32 8.54 24.40
C GLY A 417 5.10 7.31 23.51
N LEU A 418 3.87 6.81 23.41
CA LEU A 418 3.51 5.55 22.76
C LEU A 418 3.03 5.71 21.30
N ALA A 419 3.32 6.82 20.65
CA ALA A 419 2.88 7.05 19.28
C ALA A 419 3.23 5.87 18.36
N GLY A 420 2.21 5.37 17.62
CA GLY A 420 2.33 4.24 16.72
C GLY A 420 2.34 2.84 17.39
N ARG A 421 2.25 2.76 18.71
CA ARG A 421 2.25 1.49 19.47
C ARG A 421 0.91 1.16 20.12
N ILE A 422 0.00 2.12 20.16
CA ILE A 422 -1.33 1.92 20.73
C ILE A 422 -2.20 1.07 19.83
N GLY A 423 -2.93 0.13 20.46
CA GLY A 423 -4.01 -0.62 19.86
C GLY A 423 -5.32 -0.44 20.62
N VAL A 424 -6.44 -0.47 19.92
CA VAL A 424 -7.78 -0.51 20.51
C VAL A 424 -8.66 -1.50 19.76
N LEU A 425 -9.56 -2.19 20.49
CA LEU A 425 -10.65 -2.94 19.88
C LEU A 425 -11.96 -2.27 20.26
N ILE A 426 -12.71 -1.82 19.26
CA ILE A 426 -13.95 -1.02 19.43
C ILE A 426 -15.01 -1.55 18.48
N ASP A 427 -16.22 -1.82 18.98
CA ASP A 427 -17.39 -2.13 18.15
C ASP A 427 -18.07 -0.83 17.64
N ASP A 428 -18.81 -0.94 16.56
CA ASP A 428 -19.54 0.19 15.97
C ASP A 428 -20.95 0.36 16.55
N ARG A 429 -21.54 -0.74 17.04
CA ARG A 429 -22.94 -0.75 17.48
C ARG A 429 -23.21 0.12 18.69
N TYR A 430 -22.26 0.17 19.63
CA TYR A 430 -22.33 0.95 20.88
C TYR A 430 -21.04 1.74 21.14
N GLY A 431 -20.27 1.98 20.14
CA GLY A 431 -19.00 2.70 20.21
C GLY A 431 -18.65 3.43 18.92
N GLN A 432 -19.65 3.76 18.09
CA GLN A 432 -19.40 4.48 16.83
C GLN A 432 -18.72 5.83 17.07
N ASP A 433 -19.13 6.59 18.10
CA ASP A 433 -18.48 7.86 18.42
C ASP A 433 -17.05 7.64 18.93
N ALA A 434 -16.80 6.57 19.69
CA ALA A 434 -15.47 6.19 20.13
C ALA A 434 -14.58 5.77 18.92
N LEU A 435 -15.14 5.06 17.92
CA LEU A 435 -14.45 4.78 16.67
C LEU A 435 -14.11 6.06 15.92
N ASN A 436 -15.03 7.01 15.83
CA ASN A 436 -14.80 8.30 15.18
C ASN A 436 -13.67 9.07 15.89
N ASP A 437 -13.68 9.09 17.23
CA ASP A 437 -12.66 9.76 18.04
C ASP A 437 -11.27 9.07 17.94
N ALA A 438 -11.22 7.75 17.71
CA ALA A 438 -9.98 6.97 17.56
C ALA A 438 -9.40 7.02 16.15
N THR A 439 -10.25 7.14 15.12
CA THR A 439 -9.87 7.14 13.71
C THR A 439 -8.99 8.35 13.37
N GLY A 440 -7.90 8.12 12.63
CA GLY A 440 -6.95 9.18 12.25
C GLY A 440 -5.86 9.50 13.29
N ARG A 441 -5.85 8.82 14.45
CA ARG A 441 -4.79 8.98 15.47
C ARG A 441 -3.52 8.17 15.18
N GLY A 442 -3.52 7.34 14.15
CA GLY A 442 -2.42 6.42 13.85
C GLY A 442 -2.41 5.18 14.75
N TRP A 443 -3.47 4.92 15.50
CA TRP A 443 -3.65 3.72 16.32
C TRP A 443 -3.92 2.48 15.47
N TRP A 444 -3.68 1.30 16.03
CA TRP A 444 -4.12 0.04 15.48
C TRP A 444 -5.54 -0.26 15.97
N ILE A 445 -6.54 -0.12 15.09
CA ILE A 445 -7.97 -0.17 15.46
C ILE A 445 -8.58 -1.46 14.95
N GLY A 446 -8.84 -2.40 15.83
CA GLY A 446 -9.59 -3.61 15.52
C GLY A 446 -11.09 -3.38 15.71
N ARG A 447 -11.89 -3.69 14.66
CA ARG A 447 -13.33 -3.56 14.66
C ARG A 447 -13.98 -4.93 14.48
N PRO A 448 -14.80 -5.42 15.44
CA PRO A 448 -15.35 -6.76 15.39
C PRO A 448 -16.40 -6.92 14.28
N VAL A 449 -16.38 -8.08 13.63
CA VAL A 449 -17.35 -8.46 12.59
C VAL A 449 -18.29 -9.58 13.04
N GLU A 450 -17.89 -10.36 14.05
CA GLU A 450 -18.66 -11.49 14.55
C GLU A 450 -19.88 -11.06 15.36
N LEU A 451 -20.97 -11.81 15.25
CA LEU A 451 -22.08 -11.74 16.17
C LEU A 451 -21.66 -12.36 17.51
N PRO A 452 -21.73 -11.59 18.65
CA PRO A 452 -21.25 -12.09 19.93
C PRO A 452 -21.88 -13.39 20.37
N GLY A 453 -21.05 -14.42 20.60
CA GLY A 453 -21.48 -15.72 21.10
C GLY A 453 -22.10 -16.65 20.05
N SER A 454 -22.07 -16.29 18.77
CA SER A 454 -22.56 -17.15 17.70
C SER A 454 -21.69 -18.42 17.56
N LEU A 455 -22.36 -19.56 17.48
CA LEU A 455 -21.77 -20.88 17.22
C LEU A 455 -22.80 -21.72 16.46
N PRO A 456 -22.62 -21.99 15.17
CA PRO A 456 -21.50 -21.56 14.32
C PRO A 456 -21.39 -20.05 14.16
N LEU A 457 -20.25 -19.58 13.63
CA LEU A 457 -19.92 -18.16 13.41
C LEU A 457 -20.97 -17.48 12.54
N GLU A 458 -21.52 -16.38 13.04
CA GLU A 458 -22.35 -15.45 12.28
C GLU A 458 -21.74 -14.06 12.35
N PHE A 459 -22.09 -13.18 11.37
CA PHE A 459 -21.61 -11.81 11.33
C PHE A 459 -22.69 -10.84 11.81
N ASP A 460 -22.31 -9.83 12.61
CA ASP A 460 -23.23 -8.87 13.23
C ASP A 460 -23.99 -8.01 12.20
N HIS A 461 -23.35 -7.77 11.04
CA HIS A 461 -23.93 -7.00 9.93
C HIS A 461 -24.57 -7.87 8.83
N GLY A 462 -24.88 -9.12 9.14
CA GLY A 462 -25.50 -10.06 8.22
C GLY A 462 -24.48 -10.78 7.31
N ARG A 463 -24.99 -11.62 6.43
CA ARG A 463 -24.15 -12.57 5.66
C ARG A 463 -23.23 -11.92 4.63
N SER A 464 -23.54 -10.71 4.18
CA SER A 464 -22.73 -10.00 3.15
C SER A 464 -21.67 -9.11 3.80
N ILE A 465 -20.73 -9.72 4.51
CA ILE A 465 -19.68 -8.97 5.23
C ILE A 465 -18.85 -8.06 4.30
N GLY A 466 -18.65 -8.44 3.05
CA GLY A 466 -17.91 -7.63 2.09
C GLY A 466 -18.52 -6.27 1.83
N THR A 467 -19.84 -6.15 1.80
CA THR A 467 -20.52 -4.85 1.62
C THR A 467 -20.35 -3.93 2.81
N THR A 468 -20.23 -4.48 4.00
CA THR A 468 -19.96 -3.72 5.23
C THR A 468 -18.54 -3.16 5.24
N LEU A 469 -17.55 -4.00 4.94
CA LEU A 469 -16.14 -3.62 4.94
C LEU A 469 -15.81 -2.48 3.96
N VAL A 470 -16.48 -2.40 2.82
CA VAL A 470 -16.27 -1.32 1.83
C VAL A 470 -16.52 0.08 2.41
N SER A 471 -17.40 0.20 3.42
CA SER A 471 -17.69 1.47 4.07
C SER A 471 -16.73 1.84 5.21
N TRP A 472 -15.83 0.93 5.61
CA TRP A 472 -14.94 1.18 6.72
C TRP A 472 -13.70 1.98 6.32
N PRO A 473 -13.13 2.83 7.20
CA PRO A 473 -11.82 3.40 7.01
C PRO A 473 -10.75 2.32 6.79
N GLN A 474 -9.87 2.51 5.81
CA GLN A 474 -8.83 1.53 5.45
C GLN A 474 -7.82 1.22 6.58
N GLU A 475 -7.72 2.10 7.57
CA GLU A 475 -6.86 1.87 8.74
C GLU A 475 -7.48 0.91 9.77
N HIS A 476 -8.79 0.59 9.64
CA HIS A 476 -9.44 -0.36 10.53
C HIS A 476 -9.06 -1.79 10.16
N VAL A 477 -8.82 -2.60 11.17
CA VAL A 477 -8.54 -4.04 11.06
C VAL A 477 -9.84 -4.80 11.31
N ALA A 478 -10.25 -5.65 10.40
CA ALA A 478 -11.40 -6.53 10.61
C ALA A 478 -11.02 -7.56 11.68
N LYS A 479 -11.64 -7.51 12.85
CA LYS A 479 -11.40 -8.45 13.94
C LYS A 479 -12.52 -9.48 13.96
N CYS A 480 -12.17 -10.75 14.05
CA CYS A 480 -13.15 -11.82 14.22
C CYS A 480 -12.72 -12.78 15.34
N LEU A 481 -13.57 -12.92 16.36
CA LEU A 481 -13.43 -13.97 17.34
C LEU A 481 -14.18 -15.21 16.83
N VAL A 482 -13.51 -16.35 16.82
CA VAL A 482 -14.10 -17.64 16.50
C VAL A 482 -13.82 -18.65 17.59
N GLN A 483 -14.87 -19.33 18.04
CA GLN A 483 -14.74 -20.53 18.84
C GLN A 483 -14.47 -21.70 17.90
N TYR A 484 -13.21 -22.15 17.82
CA TYR A 484 -12.80 -23.14 16.85
C TYR A 484 -11.97 -24.25 17.48
N HIS A 485 -12.38 -25.50 17.26
CA HIS A 485 -11.64 -26.67 17.71
C HIS A 485 -11.34 -27.59 16.51
N PRO A 486 -10.07 -28.04 16.30
CA PRO A 486 -9.71 -28.87 15.15
C PRO A 486 -10.36 -30.28 15.18
N ASP A 487 -10.74 -30.76 16.36
CA ASP A 487 -11.41 -32.05 16.56
C ASP A 487 -12.94 -31.92 16.70
N GLU A 488 -13.52 -30.78 16.41
CA GLU A 488 -14.97 -30.61 16.34
C GLU A 488 -15.58 -31.54 15.29
N ALA A 489 -16.82 -31.98 15.48
CA ALA A 489 -17.55 -32.75 14.50
C ALA A 489 -17.50 -32.09 13.11
N ALA A 490 -17.50 -32.91 12.06
CA ALA A 490 -17.23 -32.42 10.71
C ALA A 490 -18.23 -31.33 10.24
N GLU A 491 -19.52 -31.51 10.53
CA GLU A 491 -20.58 -30.61 10.08
C GLU A 491 -20.44 -29.19 10.67
N PRO A 492 -20.43 -28.94 11.99
CA PRO A 492 -20.26 -27.60 12.54
C PRO A 492 -18.88 -27.01 12.22
N ARG A 493 -17.83 -27.84 12.11
CA ARG A 493 -16.51 -27.37 11.74
C ARG A 493 -16.46 -26.85 10.31
N ILE A 494 -17.05 -27.57 9.34
CA ILE A 494 -17.11 -27.13 7.94
C ILE A 494 -17.90 -25.83 7.81
N GLU A 495 -18.98 -25.67 8.56
CA GLU A 495 -19.75 -24.42 8.57
C GLU A 495 -18.92 -23.25 9.08
N GLN A 496 -18.20 -23.42 10.20
CA GLN A 496 -17.25 -22.44 10.73
C GLN A 496 -16.17 -22.08 9.69
N GLU A 497 -15.56 -23.09 9.08
CA GLU A 497 -14.51 -22.92 8.07
C GLU A 497 -15.04 -22.18 6.84
N THR A 498 -16.29 -22.44 6.43
CA THR A 498 -16.95 -21.75 5.31
C THR A 498 -17.15 -20.27 5.62
N GLN A 499 -17.62 -19.92 6.82
CA GLN A 499 -17.79 -18.52 7.23
C GLN A 499 -16.44 -17.79 7.34
N LEU A 500 -15.42 -18.46 7.90
CA LEU A 500 -14.07 -17.88 7.98
C LEU A 500 -13.45 -17.66 6.60
N ARG A 501 -13.71 -18.54 5.65
CA ARG A 501 -13.26 -18.36 4.27
C ARG A 501 -13.96 -17.19 3.61
N ALA A 502 -15.29 -17.08 3.78
CA ALA A 502 -16.05 -15.93 3.26
C ALA A 502 -15.56 -14.59 3.84
N LEU A 503 -15.25 -14.56 5.15
CA LEU A 503 -14.64 -13.38 5.78
C LEU A 503 -13.27 -13.07 5.18
N TYR A 504 -12.41 -14.08 5.03
CA TYR A 504 -11.09 -13.89 4.48
C TYR A 504 -11.14 -13.32 3.05
N ASP A 505 -12.01 -13.88 2.20
CA ASP A 505 -12.21 -13.39 0.83
C ASP A 505 -12.74 -11.94 0.80
N ALA A 506 -13.66 -11.60 1.71
CA ALA A 506 -14.18 -10.23 1.85
C ALA A 506 -13.10 -9.23 2.29
N VAL A 507 -12.25 -9.62 3.24
CA VAL A 507 -11.13 -8.81 3.72
C VAL A 507 -10.07 -8.64 2.62
N GLN A 508 -9.81 -9.69 1.83
CA GLN A 508 -8.93 -9.60 0.66
C GLN A 508 -9.46 -8.57 -0.35
N ALA A 509 -10.76 -8.65 -0.67
CA ALA A 509 -11.40 -7.77 -1.65
C ALA A 509 -11.49 -6.30 -1.20
N SER A 510 -11.69 -6.07 0.11
CA SER A 510 -11.80 -4.71 0.68
C SER A 510 -10.46 -4.06 1.02
N GLY A 511 -9.36 -4.83 1.03
CA GLY A 511 -8.01 -4.34 1.35
C GLY A 511 -7.73 -4.14 2.85
N HIS A 512 -8.65 -4.49 3.76
CA HIS A 512 -8.42 -4.41 5.20
C HIS A 512 -7.48 -5.51 5.70
N GLU A 513 -6.83 -5.30 6.86
CA GLU A 513 -6.14 -6.36 7.58
C GLU A 513 -7.14 -7.22 8.36
N LEU A 514 -6.83 -8.50 8.57
CA LEU A 514 -7.61 -9.44 9.39
C LEU A 514 -6.88 -9.73 10.69
N LEU A 515 -7.56 -9.52 11.82
CA LEU A 515 -7.20 -10.04 13.13
C LEU A 515 -8.11 -11.22 13.45
N LEU A 516 -7.56 -12.42 13.48
CA LEU A 516 -8.33 -13.61 13.81
C LEU A 516 -8.02 -14.06 15.25
N GLU A 517 -9.03 -13.97 16.10
CA GLU A 517 -8.99 -14.42 17.49
C GLU A 517 -9.53 -15.85 17.58
N VAL A 518 -8.65 -16.81 17.89
CA VAL A 518 -9.01 -18.24 17.95
C VAL A 518 -9.06 -18.71 19.40
N ILE A 519 -10.24 -19.11 19.84
CA ILE A 519 -10.46 -19.65 21.18
C ILE A 519 -11.05 -21.06 21.05
N PRO A 520 -10.30 -22.11 21.36
CA PRO A 520 -10.87 -23.45 21.45
C PRO A 520 -11.90 -23.52 22.56
N PRO A 521 -13.14 -23.99 22.29
CA PRO A 521 -14.16 -24.13 23.31
C PRO A 521 -13.80 -25.23 24.31
N HIS A 522 -14.02 -24.95 25.60
CA HIS A 522 -13.90 -25.93 26.68
C HIS A 522 -15.21 -26.71 26.81
N ARG A 523 -15.29 -27.86 26.12
CA ARG A 523 -16.43 -28.78 26.17
C ARG A 523 -15.92 -30.19 26.53
N ALA A 524 -16.74 -30.97 27.26
CA ALA A 524 -16.36 -32.30 27.72
C ALA A 524 -16.17 -33.33 26.59
N ASP A 525 -16.78 -33.10 25.43
CA ASP A 525 -16.68 -33.93 24.23
C ASP A 525 -15.48 -33.57 23.33
N LEU A 526 -14.70 -32.54 23.68
CA LEU A 526 -13.55 -32.09 22.92
C LEU A 526 -12.25 -32.27 23.72
N PRO A 527 -11.19 -32.84 23.12
CA PRO A 527 -9.90 -33.02 23.81
C PRO A 527 -9.25 -31.69 24.10
N GLN A 528 -8.75 -31.50 25.33
CA GLN A 528 -8.00 -30.32 25.73
C GLN A 528 -6.49 -30.62 25.71
N ALA A 529 -5.93 -30.73 24.50
CA ALA A 529 -4.51 -31.05 24.31
C ALA A 529 -3.65 -29.79 24.21
N ALA A 530 -2.40 -29.86 24.64
CA ALA A 530 -1.46 -28.74 24.57
C ALA A 530 -1.22 -28.21 23.14
N ASP A 531 -1.40 -29.07 22.13
CA ASP A 531 -1.24 -28.73 20.72
C ASP A 531 -2.53 -28.25 20.02
N THR A 532 -3.65 -28.13 20.73
CA THR A 532 -4.96 -27.78 20.15
C THR A 532 -4.90 -26.47 19.37
N VAL A 533 -4.31 -25.41 19.94
CA VAL A 533 -4.16 -24.10 19.26
C VAL A 533 -3.27 -24.26 18.02
N TYR A 534 -2.13 -24.93 18.12
CA TYR A 534 -1.24 -25.19 16.99
C TYR A 534 -1.98 -25.89 15.83
N ARG A 535 -2.74 -26.96 16.13
CA ARG A 535 -3.52 -27.71 15.12
C ARG A 535 -4.63 -26.86 14.51
N ALA A 536 -5.25 -25.98 15.30
CA ALA A 536 -6.25 -25.03 14.83
C ALA A 536 -5.66 -24.05 13.80
N LEU A 537 -4.56 -23.39 14.14
CA LEU A 537 -3.89 -22.45 13.23
C LEU A 537 -3.39 -23.16 11.96
N LYS A 538 -2.77 -24.35 12.12
CA LYS A 538 -2.31 -25.17 11.00
C LYS A 538 -3.45 -25.56 10.05
N ARG A 539 -4.61 -25.89 10.59
CA ARG A 539 -5.80 -26.21 9.79
C ARG A 539 -6.28 -25.00 9.01
N LEU A 540 -6.34 -23.82 9.64
CA LEU A 540 -6.74 -22.59 8.98
C LEU A 540 -5.75 -22.18 7.86
N TYR A 541 -4.46 -22.32 8.08
CA TYR A 541 -3.45 -22.14 7.01
C TYR A 541 -3.63 -23.13 5.86
N ASN A 542 -3.95 -24.41 6.14
CA ASN A 542 -4.23 -25.42 5.11
C ASN A 542 -5.47 -25.10 4.29
N LEU A 543 -6.43 -24.35 4.85
CA LEU A 543 -7.60 -23.82 4.14
C LEU A 543 -7.26 -22.55 3.32
N GLY A 544 -6.02 -22.09 3.35
CA GLY A 544 -5.59 -20.87 2.66
C GLY A 544 -6.01 -19.57 3.38
N ILE A 545 -6.34 -19.64 4.66
CA ILE A 545 -6.66 -18.49 5.49
C ILE A 545 -5.37 -18.01 6.16
N HIS A 546 -4.89 -16.83 5.78
CA HIS A 546 -3.64 -16.25 6.24
C HIS A 546 -3.91 -14.83 6.79
N PRO A 547 -4.38 -14.71 8.05
CA PRO A 547 -4.66 -13.41 8.63
C PRO A 547 -3.37 -12.63 8.86
N GLU A 548 -3.44 -11.31 8.78
CA GLU A 548 -2.30 -10.45 9.11
C GLU A 548 -1.93 -10.54 10.60
N TRP A 549 -2.92 -10.78 11.44
CA TRP A 549 -2.77 -10.84 12.89
C TRP A 549 -3.51 -12.04 13.49
N TRP A 550 -2.85 -12.69 14.43
CA TRP A 550 -3.51 -13.65 15.31
C TRP A 550 -3.73 -13.04 16.70
N LYS A 551 -4.81 -13.44 17.37
CA LYS A 551 -5.03 -13.13 18.78
C LYS A 551 -5.26 -14.43 19.53
N LEU A 552 -4.37 -14.71 20.51
CA LEU A 552 -4.31 -16.00 21.19
C LEU A 552 -4.32 -15.82 22.71
N ALA A 553 -4.82 -16.86 23.40
CA ALA A 553 -4.67 -16.96 24.85
C ALA A 553 -3.18 -17.09 25.25
N PRO A 554 -2.80 -16.80 26.50
CA PRO A 554 -1.47 -17.11 26.99
C PRO A 554 -1.10 -18.57 26.77
N LEU A 555 0.11 -18.81 26.26
CA LEU A 555 0.68 -20.14 25.96
C LEU A 555 1.98 -20.30 26.74
N ASP A 556 2.40 -21.54 26.96
CA ASP A 556 3.71 -21.83 27.50
C ASP A 556 4.85 -21.66 26.47
N ALA A 557 6.09 -21.73 26.90
CA ALA A 557 7.26 -21.49 26.04
C ALA A 557 7.38 -22.51 24.89
N ALA A 558 7.00 -23.76 25.09
CA ALA A 558 7.07 -24.80 24.07
C ALA A 558 5.97 -24.60 23.01
N GLN A 559 4.77 -24.22 23.46
CA GLN A 559 3.67 -23.87 22.58
C GLN A 559 4.00 -22.64 21.72
N TRP A 560 4.62 -21.60 22.31
CA TRP A 560 5.08 -20.44 21.55
C TRP A 560 6.11 -20.78 20.49
N GLN A 561 7.10 -21.63 20.83
CA GLN A 561 8.07 -22.13 19.84
C GLN A 561 7.40 -22.84 18.67
N ALA A 562 6.38 -23.68 18.93
CA ALA A 562 5.65 -24.37 17.88
C ALA A 562 4.85 -23.40 17.00
N ILE A 563 4.22 -22.37 17.58
CA ILE A 563 3.47 -21.35 16.84
C ILE A 563 4.42 -20.48 16.00
N ASP A 564 5.55 -20.05 16.55
CA ASP A 564 6.56 -19.28 15.81
C ASP A 564 7.07 -20.06 14.58
N ALA A 565 7.38 -21.34 14.75
CA ALA A 565 7.81 -22.21 13.66
C ALA A 565 6.72 -22.39 12.59
N LEU A 566 5.47 -22.58 13.01
CA LEU A 566 4.33 -22.72 12.10
C LEU A 566 4.11 -21.44 11.28
N ILE A 567 4.14 -20.27 11.92
CA ILE A 567 3.97 -18.98 11.24
C ILE A 567 5.13 -18.74 10.27
N ALA A 568 6.38 -18.99 10.69
CA ALA A 568 7.55 -18.83 9.82
C ALA A 568 7.49 -19.74 8.58
N GLU A 569 6.98 -20.98 8.73
CA GLU A 569 6.82 -21.93 7.62
C GLU A 569 5.67 -21.54 6.67
N ARG A 570 4.51 -21.17 7.23
CA ARG A 570 3.26 -21.05 6.47
C ARG A 570 2.93 -19.63 6.05
N ASP A 571 3.36 -18.65 6.82
CA ASP A 571 3.04 -17.25 6.61
C ASP A 571 4.15 -16.30 7.05
N PRO A 572 5.27 -16.25 6.34
CA PRO A 572 6.38 -15.34 6.68
C PRO A 572 5.99 -13.85 6.62
N TYR A 573 4.81 -13.53 6.07
CA TYR A 573 4.26 -12.18 6.00
C TYR A 573 3.24 -11.87 7.11
N CYS A 574 2.98 -12.80 8.02
CA CYS A 574 2.16 -12.53 9.20
C CYS A 574 2.78 -11.38 10.01
N ARG A 575 1.97 -10.39 10.36
CA ARG A 575 2.45 -9.21 11.09
C ARG A 575 2.72 -9.49 12.56
N GLY A 576 2.01 -10.45 13.13
CA GLY A 576 2.27 -10.93 14.47
C GLY A 576 1.07 -11.50 15.20
N VAL A 577 1.33 -11.81 16.45
CA VAL A 577 0.35 -12.31 17.41
C VAL A 577 0.18 -11.29 18.52
N VAL A 578 -1.06 -11.06 18.98
CA VAL A 578 -1.37 -10.29 20.19
C VAL A 578 -2.04 -11.19 21.22
N LEU A 579 -1.69 -11.00 22.49
CA LEU A 579 -2.28 -11.76 23.60
C LEU A 579 -3.67 -11.25 23.96
N LEU A 580 -4.57 -12.16 24.29
CA LEU A 580 -5.84 -11.84 24.94
C LEU A 580 -5.76 -12.02 26.47
N GLY A 581 -6.62 -11.32 27.22
CA GLY A 581 -6.53 -11.27 28.69
C GLY A 581 -7.43 -12.23 29.46
N LEU A 582 -8.47 -12.83 28.85
CA LEU A 582 -9.45 -13.76 29.46
C LEU A 582 -10.04 -13.32 30.83
N SER A 583 -10.00 -12.05 31.18
CA SER A 583 -10.34 -11.50 32.49
C SER A 583 -9.40 -11.91 33.64
N ALA A 584 -8.23 -12.39 33.35
CA ALA A 584 -7.24 -12.76 34.36
C ALA A 584 -6.77 -11.52 35.15
N PRO A 585 -6.44 -11.67 36.44
CA PRO A 585 -5.80 -10.62 37.20
C PRO A 585 -4.47 -10.19 36.59
N VAL A 586 -4.05 -8.94 36.86
CA VAL A 586 -2.79 -8.36 36.31
C VAL A 586 -1.59 -9.26 36.57
N GLY A 587 -1.49 -9.89 37.74
CA GLY A 587 -0.36 -10.79 38.07
C GLY A 587 -0.28 -12.02 37.17
N GLU A 588 -1.41 -12.67 36.89
CA GLU A 588 -1.46 -13.83 35.98
C GLU A 588 -1.15 -13.44 34.53
N LEU A 589 -1.61 -12.24 34.10
CA LEU A 589 -1.26 -11.70 32.79
C LEU A 589 0.25 -11.44 32.66
N ALA A 590 0.90 -10.95 33.71
CA ALA A 590 2.33 -10.72 33.74
C ALA A 590 3.12 -12.03 33.53
N ASP A 591 2.63 -13.17 34.08
CA ASP A 591 3.22 -14.49 33.86
C ASP A 591 3.10 -14.91 32.38
N GLY A 592 1.92 -14.75 31.78
CA GLY A 592 1.70 -14.99 30.37
C GLY A 592 2.57 -14.10 29.46
N PHE A 593 2.79 -12.84 29.84
CA PHE A 593 3.66 -11.92 29.11
C PHE A 593 5.12 -12.38 29.07
N ARG A 594 5.65 -12.98 30.16
CA ARG A 594 7.03 -13.50 30.18
C ARG A 594 7.27 -14.60 29.13
N ALA A 595 6.34 -15.53 28.97
CA ALA A 595 6.44 -16.56 27.95
C ALA A 595 6.32 -15.98 26.54
N ALA A 596 5.35 -15.08 26.33
CA ALA A 596 5.05 -14.48 25.04
C ALA A 596 6.13 -13.49 24.56
N ALA A 597 6.77 -12.76 25.47
CA ALA A 597 7.81 -11.80 25.13
C ALA A 597 9.08 -12.46 24.55
N ALA A 598 9.26 -13.76 24.75
CA ALA A 598 10.33 -14.55 24.14
C ALA A 598 9.99 -15.04 22.72
N SER A 599 8.71 -14.98 22.30
CA SER A 599 8.25 -15.37 20.98
C SER A 599 8.75 -14.41 19.91
N ALA A 600 9.11 -14.97 18.74
CA ALA A 600 9.50 -14.19 17.55
C ALA A 600 8.33 -13.44 16.91
N THR A 601 7.10 -13.94 17.10
CA THR A 601 5.90 -13.41 16.43
C THR A 601 4.99 -12.60 17.35
N CYS A 602 5.09 -12.72 18.69
CA CYS A 602 4.25 -11.94 19.59
C CYS A 602 4.68 -10.46 19.60
N ARG A 603 3.70 -9.57 19.42
CA ARG A 603 3.90 -8.11 19.33
C ARG A 603 3.32 -7.34 20.49
N GLY A 604 2.67 -7.98 21.43
CA GLY A 604 2.04 -7.31 22.56
C GLY A 604 0.74 -7.97 22.99
N PHE A 605 -0.17 -7.16 23.46
CA PHE A 605 -1.43 -7.63 24.03
C PHE A 605 -2.61 -6.76 23.61
N THR A 606 -3.83 -7.33 23.73
CA THR A 606 -5.10 -6.62 23.67
C THR A 606 -5.99 -7.12 24.80
N VAL A 607 -5.98 -6.40 25.93
CA VAL A 607 -6.66 -6.76 27.17
C VAL A 607 -7.89 -5.88 27.36
N GLY A 608 -8.99 -6.45 27.82
CA GLY A 608 -10.26 -5.76 27.94
C GLY A 608 -10.76 -5.71 29.39
N ARG A 609 -11.47 -6.73 29.83
CA ARG A 609 -12.23 -6.77 31.09
C ARG A 609 -11.39 -6.44 32.32
N THR A 610 -10.15 -6.90 32.38
CA THR A 610 -9.20 -6.56 33.45
C THR A 610 -9.02 -5.05 33.62
N ILE A 611 -9.08 -4.29 32.52
CA ILE A 611 -8.92 -2.83 32.53
C ILE A 611 -10.24 -2.12 32.84
N PHE A 612 -11.33 -2.52 32.19
CA PHE A 612 -12.55 -1.71 32.19
C PHE A 612 -13.62 -2.14 33.20
N HIS A 613 -13.67 -3.40 33.63
CA HIS A 613 -14.83 -3.97 34.31
C HIS A 613 -15.23 -3.19 35.58
N GLU A 614 -14.29 -3.08 36.53
CA GLU A 614 -14.59 -2.42 37.80
C GLU A 614 -14.75 -0.90 37.67
N PRO A 615 -13.88 -0.17 36.94
CA PRO A 615 -14.10 1.25 36.68
C PRO A 615 -15.45 1.55 36.05
N SER A 616 -15.87 0.73 35.06
CA SER A 616 -17.17 0.88 34.38
C SER A 616 -18.35 0.67 35.33
N ARG A 617 -18.28 -0.36 36.17
CA ARG A 617 -19.31 -0.61 37.20
C ARG A 617 -19.49 0.61 38.11
N ALA A 618 -18.38 1.10 38.66
CA ALA A 618 -18.37 2.24 39.56
C ALA A 618 -18.92 3.53 38.91
N TRP A 619 -18.56 3.78 37.65
CA TRP A 619 -19.03 4.94 36.89
C TRP A 619 -20.53 4.83 36.53
N LEU A 620 -20.96 3.65 36.10
CA LEU A 620 -22.37 3.41 35.78
C LEU A 620 -23.26 3.51 37.02
N ALA A 621 -22.75 3.10 38.18
CA ALA A 621 -23.44 3.24 39.47
C ALA A 621 -23.41 4.69 40.03
N GLY A 622 -22.65 5.60 39.40
CA GLY A 622 -22.49 6.97 39.89
C GLY A 622 -21.59 7.11 41.13
N GLU A 623 -20.76 6.09 41.39
CA GLU A 623 -19.79 6.09 42.52
C GLU A 623 -18.55 6.92 42.19
N ILE A 624 -18.23 7.09 40.92
CA ILE A 624 -17.12 7.92 40.42
C ILE A 624 -17.59 8.76 39.22
N ASP A 625 -16.94 9.88 39.02
CA ASP A 625 -17.12 10.75 37.84
C ASP A 625 -16.25 10.34 36.66
N ASP A 626 -16.31 11.09 35.56
CA ASP A 626 -15.57 10.86 34.33
C ASP A 626 -14.03 10.86 34.58
N ALA A 627 -13.56 11.81 35.38
CA ALA A 627 -12.15 11.91 35.75
C ALA A 627 -11.66 10.69 36.55
N GLY A 628 -12.49 10.23 37.48
CA GLY A 628 -12.24 9.02 38.28
C GLY A 628 -12.21 7.76 37.43
N LEU A 629 -13.10 7.64 36.41
CA LEU A 629 -13.06 6.55 35.44
C LEU A 629 -11.78 6.56 34.64
N ILE A 630 -11.44 7.70 34.00
CA ILE A 630 -10.24 7.86 33.21
C ILE A 630 -9.00 7.50 34.03
N ALA A 631 -8.87 8.00 35.26
CA ALA A 631 -7.73 7.75 36.11
C ALA A 631 -7.56 6.25 36.42
N ARG A 632 -8.64 5.53 36.77
CA ARG A 632 -8.58 4.10 37.08
C ARG A 632 -8.27 3.23 35.87
N VAL A 633 -8.88 3.55 34.72
CA VAL A 633 -8.61 2.86 33.44
C VAL A 633 -7.15 3.03 33.07
N ARG A 634 -6.63 4.24 33.11
CA ARG A 634 -5.22 4.55 32.83
C ARG A 634 -4.29 3.79 33.76
N GLN A 635 -4.53 3.83 35.07
CA GLN A 635 -3.69 3.14 36.06
C GLN A 635 -3.53 1.66 35.73
N THR A 636 -4.63 0.96 35.42
CA THR A 636 -4.57 -0.47 35.09
C THR A 636 -3.89 -0.71 33.75
N PHE A 637 -4.17 0.11 32.73
CA PHE A 637 -3.56 0.01 31.42
C PHE A 637 -2.04 0.27 31.46
N GLU A 638 -1.62 1.31 32.16
CA GLU A 638 -0.20 1.63 32.38
C GLU A 638 0.53 0.50 33.13
N THR A 639 -0.10 -0.11 34.15
CA THR A 639 0.46 -1.28 34.85
C THR A 639 0.69 -2.48 33.91
N LEU A 640 -0.23 -2.75 32.99
CA LEU A 640 -0.06 -3.81 31.99
C LEU A 640 1.04 -3.49 30.99
N ILE A 641 1.15 -2.23 30.55
CA ILE A 641 2.22 -1.76 29.67
C ILE A 641 3.59 -1.96 30.35
N ASP A 642 3.72 -1.59 31.60
CA ASP A 642 4.94 -1.76 32.36
C ASP A 642 5.32 -3.24 32.53
N ALA A 643 4.35 -4.11 32.84
CA ALA A 643 4.55 -5.54 32.92
C ALA A 643 5.02 -6.15 31.60
N TRP A 644 4.42 -5.76 30.48
CA TRP A 644 4.83 -6.19 29.14
C TRP A 644 6.25 -5.71 28.80
N ARG A 645 6.57 -4.46 29.08
CA ARG A 645 7.90 -3.89 28.83
C ARG A 645 8.98 -4.54 29.68
N ALA A 646 8.68 -4.82 30.94
CA ALA A 646 9.60 -5.55 31.82
C ALA A 646 9.88 -6.97 31.27
N ALA A 647 8.83 -7.72 30.89
CA ALA A 647 8.98 -9.04 30.28
C ALA A 647 9.79 -9.01 28.97
N SER A 648 9.54 -8.01 28.13
CA SER A 648 10.25 -7.84 26.84
C SER A 648 11.73 -7.44 27.05
N ALA A 649 12.03 -6.66 28.06
CA ALA A 649 13.40 -6.30 28.43
C ALA A 649 14.17 -7.52 28.96
N ASP A 650 13.56 -8.32 29.82
CA ASP A 650 14.12 -9.57 30.34
C ASP A 650 14.41 -10.58 29.21
N ALA A 651 13.46 -10.77 28.30
CA ALA A 651 13.65 -11.66 27.15
C ALA A 651 14.82 -11.25 26.25
N ARG A 652 14.98 -9.94 26.02
CA ARG A 652 16.12 -9.40 25.26
C ARG A 652 17.45 -9.59 26.01
N ALA A 653 17.50 -9.31 27.31
CA ALA A 653 18.69 -9.43 28.11
C ALA A 653 19.24 -10.87 28.15
N HIS A 654 18.36 -11.87 28.07
CA HIS A 654 18.72 -13.29 28.07
C HIS A 654 18.88 -13.89 26.67
N GLY A 655 18.90 -13.07 25.59
CA GLY A 655 19.05 -13.54 24.22
C GLY A 655 17.88 -14.44 23.72
N ARG A 656 16.75 -14.42 24.42
CA ARG A 656 15.56 -15.23 24.12
C ARG A 656 14.66 -14.58 23.06
N HIS A 657 14.94 -13.35 22.69
CA HIS A 657 14.20 -12.64 21.64
C HIS A 657 14.75 -13.11 20.29
N ALA A 658 14.07 -14.06 19.66
CA ALA A 658 14.35 -14.41 18.28
C ALA A 658 14.01 -13.19 17.42
N ALA A 659 14.99 -12.66 16.68
CA ALA A 659 14.71 -11.62 15.68
C ALA A 659 13.70 -12.21 14.67
N ALA A 660 12.55 -11.53 14.50
CA ALA A 660 11.64 -11.91 13.45
C ALA A 660 12.41 -11.99 12.12
N PRO A 661 12.22 -13.02 11.29
CA PRO A 661 12.82 -13.04 9.97
C PRO A 661 12.37 -11.78 9.25
N ARG A 662 13.28 -10.81 9.06
CA ARG A 662 13.04 -9.70 8.15
C ARG A 662 13.00 -10.34 6.77
N VAL A 663 11.82 -10.46 6.20
CA VAL A 663 11.70 -10.69 4.77
C VAL A 663 12.42 -9.50 4.13
N ALA A 664 13.56 -9.76 3.50
CA ALA A 664 14.32 -8.72 2.81
C ALA A 664 13.39 -8.09 1.77
N ALA A 665 13.19 -6.78 1.89
CA ALA A 665 12.42 -5.98 0.97
C ALA A 665 13.02 -6.02 -0.45
#